data_cb8b1b58f542c4a7266c3b822cacf77d
#
_entry.id   cb8b1b58f542c4a7266c3b822cacf77d
#
_cell.length_a   1.000
_cell.length_b   1.000
_cell.length_c   1.000
_cell.angle_alpha   90.00
_cell.angle_beta   90.00
_cell.angle_gamma   90.00
#
_symmetry.space_group_name_H-M   'P 1'
#
loop_
_entity.id
_entity.type
_entity.pdbx_description
1 polymer ?
#
loop_
_entity_poly.entity_id
_entity_poly.type
_entity_poly.pdbx_seq_one_letter_code
_entity_poly.pdbx_strand_id
1 'polypeptide(L)'
;MFCLLAFLVLRNMYYLCKEHLGKRLEMISIDGLTVEFGVKPLFKDVSFVINERDRIALVGKNGAGKSTMLKILCGLQKPTSGAVSVPNDLTIGYLPQVMKLSDDTTVKEETRKAFADKTKMEEKLKKMEQEMAERTDYESDSYAELVELFTTEHERYMMMGGENYEAEIERTLTGLGFTRDDFDRPTREFSGGWRMRIELAKILLRRPDVLLLDEPTNHLDIESIQWLEQFLAQSAKAVVLVSHDRAFVNNVTNRTLEITCGHVEDYRVKYDEYLVLRKERREQQLRAYENQQKEIADTKAFIERFRYQATKAVQVQQRIRQLEKIVPIEVDEVDNSAMRLKFPPCLRSGDYPIIAEGLGKTYPNRLHSDGPGQTVFEGVDLIIKRGEKVAFVGKNGEGKSTFVKCIMGEIPFDGTLKIGHNVQIGYFAQNQAQLLDENLTIYETIDRVATGDMRLRINDLLGAFMFGGETSEKYVKVLSGGERSRLAMIKLLLEPVNLLILDEPTNHLDIASKEVLKEAIKAFDGTAIIVSHDREFLDGLVSKVYEFGGGKVKEHLGGIYDWLKSPLHSSLTPLTPSPTERGSAENNLLKGGNNSKPSSADSKSAAPSLKERAGGEAFSYAERKEIQKKIRKAQRAVEESESKIAKLETRKKELDDLLMTPENASNMELVTEYTNLQRELDEENERWLILSEELETLKL
;
A
#
# COMPACT_ATOMS: atom_id res chain seq x y z
N MET A 1 -27.33 -24.27 50.69
CA MET A 1 -27.65 -24.84 49.36
C MET A 1 -27.93 -23.76 48.30
N PHE A 2 -28.67 -22.72 48.60
CA PHE A 2 -28.95 -21.62 47.62
C PHE A 2 -27.71 -20.81 47.19
N CYS A 3 -26.76 -20.52 48.06
CA CYS A 3 -25.52 -19.81 47.72
C CYS A 3 -24.59 -20.59 46.80
N LEU A 4 -24.54 -21.91 46.89
CA LEU A 4 -23.72 -22.75 46.01
C LEU A 4 -24.30 -22.83 44.58
N LEU A 5 -25.64 -22.85 44.46
CA LEU A 5 -26.31 -22.82 43.16
C LEU A 5 -26.13 -21.47 42.46
N ALA A 6 -26.24 -20.34 43.19
CA ALA A 6 -26.00 -19.02 42.66
C ALA A 6 -24.54 -18.85 42.18
N PHE A 7 -23.58 -19.39 42.92
CA PHE A 7 -22.15 -19.34 42.52
C PHE A 7 -21.86 -20.20 41.27
N LEU A 8 -22.52 -21.37 41.15
CA LEU A 8 -22.42 -22.22 39.96
C LEU A 8 -23.06 -21.59 38.71
N VAL A 9 -24.20 -20.92 38.88
CA VAL A 9 -24.88 -20.21 37.77
C VAL A 9 -24.06 -18.98 37.36
N LEU A 10 -23.54 -18.19 38.29
CA LEU A 10 -22.66 -17.05 37.99
C LEU A 10 -21.33 -17.49 37.33
N ARG A 11 -20.77 -18.61 37.79
CA ARG A 11 -19.56 -19.20 37.20
C ARG A 11 -19.82 -19.72 35.79
N ASN A 12 -20.94 -20.39 35.54
CA ASN A 12 -21.33 -20.82 34.19
C ASN A 12 -21.67 -19.65 33.28
N MET A 13 -22.36 -18.62 33.79
CA MET A 13 -22.55 -17.37 33.03
C MET A 13 -21.22 -16.65 32.72
N TYR A 14 -20.27 -16.63 33.66
CA TYR A 14 -18.95 -16.08 33.44
C TYR A 14 -18.14 -16.90 32.39
N TYR A 15 -18.24 -18.21 32.39
CA TYR A 15 -17.64 -19.08 31.37
C TYR A 15 -18.32 -18.92 30.01
N LEU A 16 -19.66 -18.86 29.97
CA LEU A 16 -20.43 -18.58 28.72
C LEU A 16 -20.19 -17.16 28.18
N CYS A 17 -20.09 -16.15 29.05
CA CYS A 17 -19.65 -14.81 28.65
C CYS A 17 -18.20 -14.80 28.16
N LYS A 18 -17.28 -15.57 28.78
CA LYS A 18 -15.89 -15.64 28.35
C LYS A 18 -15.71 -16.39 27.03
N GLU A 19 -16.51 -17.43 26.78
CA GLU A 19 -16.57 -18.09 25.45
C GLU A 19 -17.23 -17.21 24.39
N HIS A 20 -18.23 -16.38 24.72
CA HIS A 20 -18.85 -15.46 23.77
C HIS A 20 -18.06 -14.16 23.57
N LEU A 21 -17.33 -13.67 24.59
CA LEU A 21 -16.45 -12.50 24.45
C LEU A 21 -15.08 -12.84 23.84
N GLY A 22 -14.70 -14.12 23.76
CA GLY A 22 -13.43 -14.59 23.20
C GLY A 22 -13.49 -15.06 21.74
N LYS A 23 -14.67 -15.32 21.18
CA LYS A 23 -14.81 -15.58 19.75
C LYS A 23 -14.85 -14.21 19.04
N ARG A 24 -13.72 -13.77 18.49
CA ARG A 24 -13.73 -12.83 17.37
C ARG A 24 -14.70 -13.43 16.35
N LEU A 25 -15.78 -12.73 16.04
CA LEU A 25 -16.72 -13.16 15.01
C LEU A 25 -15.93 -13.22 13.69
N GLU A 26 -15.63 -14.44 13.26
CA GLU A 26 -15.05 -14.70 11.95
C GLU A 26 -16.08 -14.28 10.92
N MET A 27 -15.74 -13.29 10.07
CA MET A 27 -16.66 -12.80 9.04
C MET A 27 -16.54 -13.63 7.77
N ILE A 28 -15.30 -13.95 7.35
CA ILE A 28 -15.06 -14.78 6.16
C ILE A 28 -13.92 -15.75 6.48
N SER A 29 -14.13 -17.04 6.28
CA SER A 29 -13.09 -18.07 6.35
C SER A 29 -12.73 -18.56 4.95
N ILE A 30 -11.45 -18.63 4.68
CA ILE A 30 -10.86 -19.13 3.45
C ILE A 30 -10.06 -20.38 3.80
N ASP A 31 -10.40 -21.52 3.19
CA ASP A 31 -9.82 -22.82 3.50
C ASP A 31 -9.30 -23.52 2.25
N GLY A 32 -7.98 -23.78 2.19
CA GLY A 32 -7.32 -24.55 1.14
C GLY A 32 -7.51 -24.01 -0.27
N LEU A 33 -7.62 -22.67 -0.42
CA LEU A 33 -7.94 -22.03 -1.69
C LEU A 33 -6.82 -22.20 -2.71
N THR A 34 -7.14 -22.77 -3.87
CA THR A 34 -6.21 -22.94 -4.99
C THR A 34 -6.83 -22.37 -6.27
N VAL A 35 -6.04 -21.65 -7.04
CA VAL A 35 -6.42 -21.09 -8.33
C VAL A 35 -5.34 -21.37 -9.37
N GLU A 36 -5.75 -21.99 -10.48
CA GLU A 36 -4.88 -22.36 -11.58
C GLU A 36 -5.36 -21.73 -12.89
N PHE A 37 -4.44 -21.12 -13.63
CA PHE A 37 -4.65 -20.67 -15.00
C PHE A 37 -3.69 -21.43 -15.92
N GLY A 38 -4.19 -22.44 -16.62
CA GLY A 38 -3.37 -23.30 -17.46
C GLY A 38 -2.48 -24.23 -16.63
N VAL A 39 -1.16 -24.24 -16.89
CA VAL A 39 -0.21 -25.21 -16.29
C VAL A 39 0.37 -24.74 -14.95
N LYS A 40 0.35 -23.43 -14.68
CA LYS A 40 0.94 -22.88 -13.45
C LYS A 40 -0.15 -22.42 -12.49
N PRO A 41 -0.12 -22.84 -11.20
CA PRO A 41 -1.02 -22.32 -10.19
C PRO A 41 -0.66 -20.86 -9.91
N LEU A 42 -1.68 -20.00 -9.77
CA LEU A 42 -1.54 -18.63 -9.36
C LEU A 42 -1.23 -18.57 -7.86
N PHE A 43 -1.99 -19.34 -7.07
CA PHE A 43 -1.72 -19.64 -5.67
C PHE A 43 -2.33 -20.99 -5.29
N LYS A 44 -1.75 -21.63 -4.26
CA LYS A 44 -2.08 -22.99 -3.85
C LYS A 44 -2.20 -23.10 -2.35
N ASP A 45 -3.25 -23.81 -1.90
CA ASP A 45 -3.49 -24.14 -0.50
C ASP A 45 -3.47 -22.94 0.45
N VAL A 46 -4.19 -21.88 0.07
CA VAL A 46 -4.25 -20.63 0.81
C VAL A 46 -5.37 -20.70 1.84
N SER A 47 -5.02 -20.45 3.11
CA SER A 47 -5.98 -20.43 4.22
C SER A 47 -5.74 -19.23 5.12
N PHE A 48 -6.80 -18.44 5.35
CA PHE A 48 -6.80 -17.33 6.29
C PHE A 48 -8.23 -16.92 6.65
N VAL A 49 -8.36 -16.09 7.69
CA VAL A 49 -9.66 -15.61 8.17
C VAL A 49 -9.68 -14.09 8.17
N ILE A 50 -10.81 -13.51 7.80
CA ILE A 50 -11.08 -12.06 7.92
C ILE A 50 -12.02 -11.88 9.10
N ASN A 51 -11.60 -11.06 10.07
CA ASN A 51 -12.39 -10.74 11.27
C ASN A 51 -13.01 -9.34 11.17
N GLU A 52 -13.95 -9.04 12.10
CA GLU A 52 -14.68 -7.80 12.18
C GLU A 52 -13.72 -6.62 12.39
N ARG A 53 -13.05 -5.97 12.15
CA ARG A 53 -12.12 -4.84 12.30
C ARG A 53 -10.77 -5.08 11.67
N ASP A 54 -10.65 -6.17 10.92
CA ASP A 54 -9.43 -6.41 10.16
C ASP A 54 -9.36 -5.39 9.00
N ARG A 55 -8.24 -4.70 8.91
CA ARG A 55 -7.90 -3.82 7.81
C ARG A 55 -6.68 -4.38 7.13
N ILE A 56 -6.90 -5.13 6.08
CA ILE A 56 -5.92 -5.99 5.44
C ILE A 56 -5.37 -5.30 4.20
N ALA A 57 -4.06 -5.14 4.14
CA ALA A 57 -3.35 -4.85 2.91
C ALA A 57 -3.06 -6.16 2.17
N LEU A 58 -3.60 -6.33 0.96
CA LEU A 58 -3.26 -7.45 0.09
C LEU A 58 -2.14 -7.02 -0.86
N VAL A 59 -0.94 -7.52 -0.61
CA VAL A 59 0.28 -7.12 -1.33
C VAL A 59 0.88 -8.28 -2.13
N GLY A 60 1.72 -7.98 -3.09
CA GLY A 60 2.37 -8.96 -3.98
C GLY A 60 2.73 -8.35 -5.33
N LYS A 61 3.57 -9.04 -6.10
CA LYS A 61 3.96 -8.62 -7.46
C LYS A 61 2.73 -8.45 -8.37
N ASN A 62 2.88 -7.65 -9.43
CA ASN A 62 1.84 -7.57 -10.47
C ASN A 62 1.68 -8.95 -11.12
N GLY A 63 0.41 -9.38 -11.26
CA GLY A 63 0.11 -10.74 -11.74
C GLY A 63 0.10 -11.82 -10.65
N ALA A 64 0.44 -11.54 -9.39
CA ALA A 64 0.40 -12.52 -8.29
C ALA A 64 -1.01 -13.00 -7.90
N GLY A 65 -2.07 -12.37 -8.46
CA GLY A 65 -3.45 -12.81 -8.21
C GLY A 65 -4.23 -11.95 -7.22
N LYS A 66 -3.76 -10.74 -6.86
CA LYS A 66 -4.44 -9.84 -5.93
C LYS A 66 -5.91 -9.59 -6.30
N SER A 67 -6.16 -9.09 -7.52
CA SER A 67 -7.54 -8.84 -8.02
C SER A 67 -8.35 -10.13 -8.18
N THR A 68 -7.71 -11.27 -8.48
CA THR A 68 -8.37 -12.58 -8.53
C THR A 68 -8.84 -13.00 -7.15
N MET A 69 -8.02 -12.81 -6.11
CA MET A 69 -8.40 -13.06 -4.73
C MET A 69 -9.62 -12.23 -4.32
N LEU A 70 -9.63 -10.92 -4.62
CA LEU A 70 -10.78 -10.06 -4.32
C LEU A 70 -12.05 -10.53 -5.05
N LYS A 71 -11.96 -10.95 -6.33
CA LYS A 71 -13.09 -11.49 -7.10
C LYS A 71 -13.63 -12.80 -6.52
N ILE A 72 -12.77 -13.63 -5.97
CA ILE A 72 -13.19 -14.88 -5.32
C ILE A 72 -13.88 -14.58 -4.00
N LEU A 73 -13.34 -13.67 -3.18
CA LEU A 73 -13.93 -13.25 -1.92
C LEU A 73 -15.33 -12.65 -2.08
N CYS A 74 -15.59 -11.93 -3.17
CA CYS A 74 -16.91 -11.38 -3.46
C CYS A 74 -17.82 -12.35 -4.28
N GLY A 75 -17.37 -13.58 -4.56
CA GLY A 75 -18.16 -14.60 -5.26
C GLY A 75 -18.27 -14.39 -6.78
N LEU A 76 -17.56 -13.44 -7.38
CA LEU A 76 -17.57 -13.19 -8.83
C LEU A 76 -16.77 -14.24 -9.62
N GLN A 77 -15.85 -14.93 -8.96
CA GLN A 77 -15.03 -15.98 -9.56
C GLN A 77 -14.97 -17.18 -8.63
N LYS A 78 -15.11 -18.38 -9.19
CA LYS A 78 -14.96 -19.62 -8.44
C LYS A 78 -13.48 -20.02 -8.37
N PRO A 79 -13.01 -20.56 -7.24
CA PRO A 79 -11.67 -21.14 -7.14
C PRO A 79 -11.61 -22.48 -7.88
N THR A 80 -10.41 -22.97 -8.15
CA THR A 80 -10.18 -24.32 -8.72
C THR A 80 -10.44 -25.40 -7.68
N SER A 81 -9.97 -25.18 -6.44
CA SER A 81 -10.26 -25.99 -5.26
C SER A 81 -10.24 -25.15 -3.99
N GLY A 82 -10.72 -25.73 -2.89
CA GLY A 82 -10.91 -25.02 -1.62
C GLY A 82 -12.27 -24.37 -1.51
N ALA A 83 -12.53 -23.70 -0.39
CA ALA A 83 -13.81 -23.07 -0.09
C ALA A 83 -13.64 -21.69 0.54
N VAL A 84 -14.59 -20.81 0.25
CA VAL A 84 -14.75 -19.52 0.94
C VAL A 84 -16.09 -19.57 1.66
N SER A 85 -16.05 -19.53 2.99
CA SER A 85 -17.23 -19.57 3.84
C SER A 85 -17.61 -18.14 4.23
N VAL A 86 -18.77 -17.69 3.75
CA VAL A 86 -19.34 -16.35 4.04
C VAL A 86 -20.67 -16.55 4.72
N PRO A 87 -20.93 -15.99 5.91
CA PRO A 87 -22.23 -15.98 6.54
C PRO A 87 -23.30 -15.33 5.64
N ASN A 88 -24.52 -15.87 5.66
CA ASN A 88 -25.61 -15.40 4.79
C ASN A 88 -26.03 -13.93 5.06
N ASP A 89 -25.82 -13.46 6.28
CA ASP A 89 -26.22 -12.10 6.72
C ASP A 89 -25.13 -11.06 6.44
N LEU A 90 -23.98 -11.48 5.91
CA LEU A 90 -22.83 -10.61 5.71
C LEU A 90 -22.92 -9.92 4.36
N THR A 91 -22.76 -8.59 4.39
CA THR A 91 -22.75 -7.75 3.19
C THR A 91 -21.33 -7.45 2.72
N ILE A 92 -21.04 -7.72 1.44
CA ILE A 92 -19.73 -7.45 0.83
C ILE A 92 -19.88 -6.33 -0.21
N GLY A 93 -19.07 -5.29 -0.06
CA GLY A 93 -18.90 -4.23 -1.05
C GLY A 93 -17.61 -4.44 -1.84
N TYR A 94 -17.68 -4.48 -3.16
CA TYR A 94 -16.50 -4.66 -4.01
C TYR A 94 -16.36 -3.50 -5.00
N LEU A 95 -15.18 -2.87 -5.04
CA LEU A 95 -14.79 -1.88 -6.03
C LEU A 95 -13.86 -2.54 -7.05
N PRO A 96 -14.33 -2.84 -8.27
CA PRO A 96 -13.47 -3.37 -9.32
C PRO A 96 -12.68 -2.26 -10.03
N GLN A 97 -11.59 -2.65 -10.66
CA GLN A 97 -10.70 -1.75 -11.39
C GLN A 97 -11.36 -1.13 -12.65
N VAL A 98 -12.38 -1.76 -13.24
CA VAL A 98 -13.10 -1.30 -14.43
C VAL A 98 -14.61 -1.37 -14.20
N MET A 99 -15.31 -0.27 -14.47
CA MET A 99 -16.72 -0.12 -14.18
C MET A 99 -17.58 0.24 -15.39
N LYS A 100 -18.88 -0.13 -15.30
CA LYS A 100 -19.92 0.28 -16.25
C LYS A 100 -20.98 1.06 -15.47
N LEU A 101 -21.10 2.36 -15.73
CA LEU A 101 -22.14 3.22 -15.20
C LEU A 101 -23.25 3.45 -16.24
N SER A 102 -24.45 3.78 -15.76
CA SER A 102 -25.53 4.29 -16.59
C SER A 102 -25.19 5.72 -17.04
N ASP A 103 -25.35 6.00 -18.35
CA ASP A 103 -25.00 7.30 -18.93
C ASP A 103 -26.11 8.36 -18.82
N ASP A 104 -27.32 7.96 -18.44
CA ASP A 104 -28.54 8.76 -18.53
C ASP A 104 -28.99 9.42 -17.23
N THR A 105 -28.27 9.18 -16.12
CA THR A 105 -28.62 9.71 -14.79
C THR A 105 -27.68 10.81 -14.34
N THR A 106 -28.14 11.70 -13.45
CA THR A 106 -27.26 12.69 -12.80
C THR A 106 -26.36 12.01 -11.75
N VAL A 107 -25.28 12.70 -11.34
CA VAL A 107 -24.35 12.20 -10.31
C VAL A 107 -25.09 11.87 -9.02
N LYS A 108 -25.98 12.77 -8.59
CA LYS A 108 -26.77 12.62 -7.35
C LYS A 108 -27.75 11.45 -7.45
N GLU A 109 -28.48 11.33 -8.56
CA GLU A 109 -29.44 10.24 -8.79
C GLU A 109 -28.71 8.88 -8.87
N GLU A 110 -27.58 8.81 -9.55
CA GLU A 110 -26.78 7.60 -9.64
C GLU A 110 -26.28 7.17 -8.26
N THR A 111 -25.81 8.12 -7.45
CA THR A 111 -25.35 7.86 -6.08
C THR A 111 -26.49 7.44 -5.16
N ARG A 112 -27.71 8.01 -5.34
CA ARG A 112 -28.92 7.65 -4.60
C ARG A 112 -29.30 6.18 -4.78
N LYS A 113 -28.90 5.52 -5.88
CA LYS A 113 -29.10 4.07 -6.08
C LYS A 113 -28.41 3.20 -5.00
N ALA A 114 -27.46 3.75 -4.24
CA ALA A 114 -26.89 3.08 -3.08
C ALA A 114 -27.94 2.77 -2.00
N PHE A 115 -28.99 3.59 -1.93
CA PHE A 115 -30.09 3.50 -0.98
C PHE A 115 -31.40 3.02 -1.62
N ALA A 116 -31.31 2.22 -2.69
CA ALA A 116 -32.50 1.77 -3.45
C ALA A 116 -33.58 1.15 -2.56
N ASP A 117 -33.22 0.43 -1.50
CA ASP A 117 -34.18 -0.19 -0.58
C ASP A 117 -34.83 0.86 0.33
N LYS A 118 -34.07 1.87 0.78
CA LYS A 118 -34.64 3.02 1.53
C LYS A 118 -35.56 3.86 0.65
N THR A 119 -35.18 4.11 -0.60
CA THR A 119 -36.01 4.87 -1.55
C THR A 119 -37.34 4.15 -1.84
N LYS A 120 -37.31 2.83 -2.04
CA LYS A 120 -38.54 2.03 -2.21
C LYS A 120 -39.44 2.09 -0.96
N MET A 121 -38.83 2.06 0.22
CA MET A 121 -39.57 2.16 1.48
C MET A 121 -40.16 3.55 1.66
N GLU A 122 -39.43 4.61 1.32
CA GLU A 122 -39.93 5.98 1.31
C GLU A 122 -41.11 6.17 0.35
N GLU A 123 -41.03 5.65 -0.86
CA GLU A 123 -42.11 5.65 -1.84
C GLU A 123 -43.33 4.87 -1.32
N LYS A 124 -43.10 3.73 -0.65
CA LYS A 124 -44.15 2.95 -0.01
C LYS A 124 -44.85 3.72 1.10
N LEU A 125 -44.07 4.39 1.98
CA LEU A 125 -44.59 5.20 3.05
C LEU A 125 -45.39 6.39 2.50
N LYS A 126 -44.90 7.10 1.48
CA LYS A 126 -45.62 8.20 0.82
C LYS A 126 -46.97 7.76 0.22
N LYS A 127 -47.01 6.56 -0.41
CA LYS A 127 -48.25 5.99 -0.93
C LYS A 127 -49.24 5.67 0.18
N MET A 128 -48.77 5.10 1.29
CA MET A 128 -49.62 4.82 2.46
C MET A 128 -50.11 6.11 3.11
N GLU A 129 -49.28 7.13 3.22
CA GLU A 129 -49.63 8.46 3.73
C GLU A 129 -50.71 9.10 2.85
N GLN A 130 -50.54 9.03 1.53
CA GLN A 130 -51.55 9.55 0.60
C GLN A 130 -52.85 8.73 0.68
N GLU A 131 -52.78 7.42 0.78
CA GLU A 131 -53.98 6.57 0.96
C GLU A 131 -54.70 6.88 2.27
N MET A 132 -53.97 7.11 3.37
CA MET A 132 -54.57 7.52 4.65
C MET A 132 -55.23 8.89 4.56
N ALA A 133 -54.65 9.84 3.78
CA ALA A 133 -55.21 11.17 3.60
C ALA A 133 -56.47 11.21 2.71
N GLU A 134 -56.60 10.30 1.74
CA GLU A 134 -57.76 10.21 0.82
C GLU A 134 -58.92 9.42 1.41
N ARG A 135 -58.70 8.56 2.42
CA ARG A 135 -59.75 7.77 3.09
C ARG A 135 -60.54 8.57 4.10
N THR A 136 -61.82 8.32 4.17
CA THR A 136 -62.77 8.95 5.12
C THR A 136 -63.35 7.95 6.11
N ASP A 137 -63.01 6.67 6.01
CA ASP A 137 -63.54 5.55 6.80
C ASP A 137 -62.67 5.23 8.02
N TYR A 138 -62.38 6.21 8.85
CA TYR A 138 -61.41 6.14 9.96
C TYR A 138 -61.75 5.09 11.05
N GLU A 139 -62.99 4.61 11.10
CA GLU A 139 -63.44 3.58 12.06
C GLU A 139 -63.38 2.15 11.50
N SER A 140 -62.95 1.96 10.26
CA SER A 140 -62.86 0.66 9.67
C SER A 140 -61.66 -0.16 10.12
N ASP A 141 -61.81 -1.47 10.27
CA ASP A 141 -60.69 -2.37 10.60
C ASP A 141 -59.54 -2.25 9.58
N SER A 142 -59.90 -2.07 8.30
CA SER A 142 -58.89 -1.92 7.24
C SER A 142 -58.12 -0.62 7.29
N TYR A 143 -58.68 0.46 7.86
CA TYR A 143 -57.93 1.71 8.14
C TYR A 143 -57.00 1.54 9.33
N ALA A 144 -57.45 0.82 10.37
CA ALA A 144 -56.57 0.49 11.51
C ALA A 144 -55.39 -0.36 11.12
N GLU A 145 -55.57 -1.38 10.28
CA GLU A 145 -54.46 -2.21 9.70
C GLU A 145 -53.50 -1.37 8.87
N LEU A 146 -53.99 -0.41 8.08
CA LEU A 146 -53.14 0.50 7.29
C LEU A 146 -52.24 1.37 8.18
N VAL A 147 -52.82 1.92 9.28
CA VAL A 147 -52.11 2.76 10.27
C VAL A 147 -51.05 1.93 11.01
N GLU A 148 -51.38 0.70 11.41
CA GLU A 148 -50.39 -0.22 12.04
C GLU A 148 -49.23 -0.58 11.10
N LEU A 149 -49.55 -0.90 9.84
CA LEU A 149 -48.55 -1.19 8.82
C LEU A 149 -47.68 0.03 8.53
N PHE A 150 -48.26 1.24 8.40
CA PHE A 150 -47.52 2.48 8.23
C PHE A 150 -46.57 2.74 9.41
N THR A 151 -47.07 2.58 10.64
CA THR A 151 -46.25 2.79 11.85
C THR A 151 -45.06 1.81 11.87
N THR A 152 -45.28 0.53 11.60
CA THR A 152 -44.23 -0.50 11.57
C THR A 152 -43.18 -0.22 10.49
N GLU A 153 -43.64 0.15 9.29
CA GLU A 153 -42.71 0.44 8.17
C GLU A 153 -41.99 1.79 8.39
N HIS A 154 -42.65 2.75 9.02
CA HIS A 154 -42.01 4.03 9.38
C HIS A 154 -40.95 3.87 10.47
N GLU A 155 -41.21 3.06 11.51
CA GLU A 155 -40.20 2.72 12.53
C GLU A 155 -39.02 2.02 11.90
N ARG A 156 -39.27 1.07 10.98
CA ARG A 156 -38.22 0.39 10.23
C ARG A 156 -37.38 1.36 9.39
N TYR A 157 -38.04 2.31 8.70
CA TYR A 157 -37.36 3.35 7.92
C TYR A 157 -36.47 4.24 8.80
N MET A 158 -36.98 4.64 9.98
CA MET A 158 -36.23 5.45 10.95
C MET A 158 -35.03 4.68 11.52
N MET A 159 -35.18 3.36 11.82
CA MET A 159 -34.07 2.50 12.25
C MET A 159 -32.98 2.36 11.18
N MET A 160 -33.34 2.42 9.90
CA MET A 160 -32.41 2.41 8.77
C MET A 160 -31.70 3.76 8.54
N GLY A 161 -31.92 4.77 9.38
CA GLY A 161 -31.29 6.10 9.32
C GLY A 161 -32.12 7.19 8.64
N GLY A 162 -33.43 6.96 8.40
CA GLY A 162 -34.42 7.96 8.02
C GLY A 162 -34.01 8.91 6.89
N GLU A 163 -34.35 10.18 7.02
CA GLU A 163 -34.18 11.23 6.00
C GLU A 163 -32.74 11.75 5.82
N ASN A 164 -31.79 11.36 6.66
CA ASN A 164 -30.44 11.92 6.65
C ASN A 164 -29.54 11.41 5.49
N TYR A 165 -30.00 10.51 4.62
CA TYR A 165 -29.18 9.94 3.56
C TYR A 165 -28.76 10.95 2.47
N GLU A 166 -29.55 11.99 2.23
CA GLU A 166 -29.20 13.05 1.28
C GLU A 166 -27.95 13.83 1.73
N ALA A 167 -27.87 14.17 3.02
CA ALA A 167 -26.71 14.83 3.58
C ALA A 167 -25.45 13.91 3.55
N GLU A 168 -25.64 12.60 3.72
CA GLU A 168 -24.55 11.62 3.59
C GLU A 168 -24.06 11.53 2.14
N ILE A 169 -24.97 11.56 1.15
CA ILE A 169 -24.61 11.60 -0.28
C ILE A 169 -23.78 12.85 -0.58
N GLU A 170 -24.28 14.04 -0.19
CA GLU A 170 -23.55 15.30 -0.42
C GLU A 170 -22.19 15.31 0.24
N ARG A 171 -22.09 14.86 1.49
CA ARG A 171 -20.84 14.77 2.23
C ARG A 171 -19.84 13.82 1.55
N THR A 172 -20.30 12.65 1.11
CA THR A 172 -19.45 11.64 0.48
C THR A 172 -18.98 12.10 -0.90
N LEU A 173 -19.87 12.68 -1.70
CA LEU A 173 -19.50 13.23 -3.01
C LEU A 173 -18.52 14.39 -2.87
N THR A 174 -18.76 15.32 -1.93
CA THR A 174 -17.83 16.43 -1.67
C THR A 174 -16.46 15.92 -1.19
N GLY A 175 -16.45 14.92 -0.32
CA GLY A 175 -15.20 14.28 0.13
C GLY A 175 -14.42 13.60 -0.99
N LEU A 176 -15.09 13.11 -2.03
CA LEU A 176 -14.49 12.55 -3.23
C LEU A 176 -14.18 13.61 -4.32
N GLY A 177 -14.32 14.90 -3.99
CA GLY A 177 -13.89 16.02 -4.83
C GLY A 177 -14.96 16.60 -5.74
N PHE A 178 -16.24 16.15 -5.68
CA PHE A 178 -17.33 16.77 -6.44
C PHE A 178 -17.74 18.09 -5.82
N THR A 179 -18.06 19.06 -6.66
CA THR A 179 -18.69 20.32 -6.26
C THR A 179 -20.22 20.18 -6.27
N ARG A 180 -20.93 21.10 -5.60
CA ARG A 180 -22.41 21.08 -5.63
C ARG A 180 -22.97 21.22 -7.03
N ASP A 181 -22.29 21.99 -7.88
CA ASP A 181 -22.68 22.19 -9.29
C ASP A 181 -22.58 20.91 -10.13
N ASP A 182 -21.75 19.95 -9.70
CA ASP A 182 -21.60 18.67 -10.38
C ASP A 182 -22.74 17.68 -10.09
N PHE A 183 -23.50 17.87 -8.99
CA PHE A 183 -24.47 16.90 -8.52
C PHE A 183 -25.62 16.65 -9.51
N ASP A 184 -26.05 17.69 -10.21
CA ASP A 184 -27.16 17.65 -11.17
C ASP A 184 -26.69 17.42 -12.61
N ARG A 185 -25.36 17.29 -12.81
CA ARG A 185 -24.80 17.02 -14.14
C ARG A 185 -24.92 15.54 -14.52
N PRO A 186 -25.18 15.22 -15.80
CA PRO A 186 -25.25 13.85 -16.30
C PRO A 186 -23.90 13.12 -16.15
N THR A 187 -23.93 11.84 -15.76
CA THR A 187 -22.71 11.04 -15.56
C THR A 187 -21.89 10.88 -16.83
N ARG A 188 -22.48 10.94 -18.02
CA ARG A 188 -21.82 10.88 -19.33
C ARG A 188 -20.83 12.03 -19.58
N GLU A 189 -20.97 13.15 -18.92
CA GLU A 189 -20.08 14.31 -19.06
C GLU A 189 -18.76 14.12 -18.34
N PHE A 190 -18.70 13.14 -17.44
CA PHE A 190 -17.53 12.88 -16.60
C PHE A 190 -16.57 11.85 -17.21
N SER A 191 -15.28 12.07 -16.99
CA SER A 191 -14.23 11.12 -17.38
C SER A 191 -14.37 9.80 -16.61
N GLY A 192 -13.70 8.73 -17.10
CA GLY A 192 -13.70 7.43 -16.44
C GLY A 192 -13.28 7.48 -14.97
N GLY A 193 -12.31 8.33 -14.62
CA GLY A 193 -11.87 8.50 -13.23
C GLY A 193 -12.94 9.12 -12.34
N TRP A 194 -13.67 10.12 -12.81
CA TRP A 194 -14.79 10.71 -12.09
C TRP A 194 -15.96 9.72 -11.92
N ARG A 195 -16.23 8.94 -12.95
CA ARG A 195 -17.25 7.88 -12.90
C ARG A 195 -16.90 6.82 -11.86
N MET A 196 -15.61 6.50 -11.72
CA MET A 196 -15.13 5.59 -10.69
C MET A 196 -15.34 6.14 -9.27
N ARG A 197 -15.19 7.46 -9.07
CA ARG A 197 -15.50 8.13 -7.79
C ARG A 197 -16.99 8.02 -7.44
N ILE A 198 -17.91 8.08 -8.40
CA ILE A 198 -19.35 7.89 -8.17
C ILE A 198 -19.61 6.45 -7.66
N GLU A 199 -19.02 5.44 -8.29
CA GLU A 199 -19.18 4.06 -7.83
C GLU A 199 -18.56 3.84 -6.45
N LEU A 200 -17.39 4.42 -6.19
CA LEU A 200 -16.79 4.39 -4.87
C LEU A 200 -17.75 5.01 -3.83
N ALA A 201 -18.34 6.17 -4.14
CA ALA A 201 -19.36 6.80 -3.27
C ALA A 201 -20.52 5.84 -2.97
N LYS A 202 -21.07 5.17 -4.00
CA LYS A 202 -22.17 4.21 -3.85
C LYS A 202 -21.82 3.06 -2.92
N ILE A 203 -20.60 2.51 -3.05
CA ILE A 203 -20.13 1.40 -2.22
C ILE A 203 -19.92 1.86 -0.78
N LEU A 204 -19.30 3.03 -0.56
CA LEU A 204 -19.07 3.58 0.78
C LEU A 204 -20.38 3.90 1.52
N LEU A 205 -21.37 4.44 0.80
CA LEU A 205 -22.69 4.77 1.35
C LEU A 205 -23.52 3.56 1.76
N ARG A 206 -23.31 2.41 1.10
CA ARG A 206 -23.96 1.15 1.49
C ARG A 206 -23.45 0.61 2.83
N ARG A 207 -22.28 1.05 3.30
CA ARG A 207 -21.64 0.61 4.55
C ARG A 207 -21.61 -0.89 4.72
N PRO A 208 -21.04 -1.64 3.76
CA PRO A 208 -20.99 -3.09 3.85
C PRO A 208 -20.15 -3.54 5.06
N ASP A 209 -20.39 -4.80 5.51
CA ASP A 209 -19.61 -5.39 6.61
C ASP A 209 -18.16 -5.64 6.21
N VAL A 210 -17.94 -6.08 4.97
CA VAL A 210 -16.59 -6.25 4.39
C VAL A 210 -16.47 -5.43 3.11
N LEU A 211 -15.46 -4.58 3.06
CA LEU A 211 -15.17 -3.70 1.95
C LEU A 211 -13.92 -4.20 1.21
N LEU A 212 -14.06 -4.57 -0.05
CA LEU A 212 -12.99 -5.03 -0.93
C LEU A 212 -12.66 -3.94 -1.94
N LEU A 213 -11.47 -3.35 -1.86
CA LEU A 213 -11.04 -2.23 -2.70
C LEU A 213 -9.84 -2.61 -3.56
N ASP A 214 -9.99 -2.51 -4.88
CA ASP A 214 -8.91 -2.75 -5.85
C ASP A 214 -8.47 -1.41 -6.46
N GLU A 215 -7.30 -0.91 -6.02
CA GLU A 215 -6.68 0.36 -6.43
C GLU A 215 -7.62 1.58 -6.28
N PRO A 216 -8.21 1.84 -5.09
CA PRO A 216 -9.17 2.93 -4.91
C PRO A 216 -8.56 4.33 -5.02
N THR A 217 -7.24 4.45 -4.88
CA THR A 217 -6.49 5.70 -4.95
C THR A 217 -6.25 6.18 -6.38
N ASN A 218 -6.39 5.28 -7.36
CA ASN A 218 -6.24 5.65 -8.76
C ASN A 218 -7.28 6.72 -9.12
N HIS A 219 -6.85 7.78 -9.78
CA HIS A 219 -7.66 8.91 -10.19
C HIS A 219 -8.22 9.82 -9.07
N LEU A 220 -7.82 9.60 -7.80
CA LEU A 220 -8.13 10.52 -6.70
C LEU A 220 -7.03 11.58 -6.58
N ASP A 221 -7.41 12.80 -6.23
CA ASP A 221 -6.46 13.82 -5.81
C ASP A 221 -6.08 13.66 -4.33
N ILE A 222 -5.03 14.35 -3.91
CA ILE A 222 -4.46 14.21 -2.57
C ILE A 222 -5.50 14.47 -1.47
N GLU A 223 -6.39 15.45 -1.63
CA GLU A 223 -7.43 15.77 -0.67
C GLU A 223 -8.47 14.64 -0.57
N SER A 224 -8.91 14.11 -1.71
CA SER A 224 -9.85 12.98 -1.76
C SER A 224 -9.22 11.69 -1.17
N ILE A 225 -7.92 11.45 -1.38
CA ILE A 225 -7.20 10.33 -0.76
C ILE A 225 -7.20 10.49 0.76
N GLN A 226 -6.88 11.66 1.29
CA GLN A 226 -6.89 11.93 2.74
C GLN A 226 -8.28 11.75 3.35
N TRP A 227 -9.30 12.23 2.66
CA TRP A 227 -10.68 12.03 3.08
C TRP A 227 -11.05 10.53 3.12
N LEU A 228 -10.67 9.77 2.09
CA LEU A 228 -10.91 8.32 2.04
C LEU A 228 -10.16 7.57 3.14
N GLU A 229 -8.91 7.95 3.45
CA GLU A 229 -8.14 7.41 4.59
C GLU A 229 -8.92 7.57 5.89
N GLN A 230 -9.41 8.78 6.16
CA GLN A 230 -10.17 9.08 7.38
C GLN A 230 -11.50 8.32 7.42
N PHE A 231 -12.22 8.26 6.29
CA PHE A 231 -13.47 7.53 6.19
C PHE A 231 -13.28 6.03 6.49
N LEU A 232 -12.30 5.39 5.85
CA LEU A 232 -12.00 3.96 6.07
C LEU A 232 -11.51 3.69 7.51
N ALA A 233 -10.74 4.61 8.08
CA ALA A 233 -10.27 4.49 9.46
C ALA A 233 -11.41 4.58 10.50
N GLN A 234 -12.49 5.29 10.21
CA GLN A 234 -13.56 5.55 11.19
C GLN A 234 -14.82 4.71 10.96
N SER A 235 -15.20 4.50 9.70
CA SER A 235 -16.53 4.01 9.33
C SER A 235 -16.58 2.57 8.84
N ALA A 236 -15.47 2.00 8.37
CA ALA A 236 -15.45 0.64 7.84
C ALA A 236 -15.30 -0.41 8.94
N LYS A 237 -16.09 -1.52 8.84
CA LYS A 237 -15.95 -2.66 9.75
C LYS A 237 -14.70 -3.46 9.38
N ALA A 238 -14.71 -4.23 8.29
CA ALA A 238 -13.54 -4.91 7.75
C ALA A 238 -13.21 -4.37 6.36
N VAL A 239 -11.91 -4.25 6.05
CA VAL A 239 -11.41 -3.76 4.75
C VAL A 239 -10.34 -4.69 4.23
N VAL A 240 -10.42 -5.08 2.97
CA VAL A 240 -9.32 -5.70 2.22
C VAL A 240 -8.96 -4.75 1.08
N LEU A 241 -7.74 -4.28 1.11
CA LEU A 241 -7.25 -3.20 0.27
C LEU A 241 -6.08 -3.68 -0.60
N VAL A 242 -6.19 -3.47 -1.91
CA VAL A 242 -5.06 -3.51 -2.85
C VAL A 242 -4.77 -2.08 -3.25
N SER A 243 -3.57 -1.58 -2.98
CA SER A 243 -3.13 -0.28 -3.46
C SER A 243 -1.60 -0.21 -3.60
N HIS A 244 -1.17 0.61 -4.53
CA HIS A 244 0.23 0.95 -4.75
C HIS A 244 0.63 2.30 -4.11
N ASP A 245 -0.25 2.93 -3.35
CA ASP A 245 0.06 4.08 -2.48
C ASP A 245 0.44 3.59 -1.08
N ARG A 246 1.73 3.61 -0.77
CA ARG A 246 2.28 3.11 0.49
C ARG A 246 1.77 3.90 1.69
N ALA A 247 1.69 5.24 1.59
CA ALA A 247 1.18 6.08 2.67
C ALA A 247 -0.27 5.75 2.99
N PHE A 248 -1.11 5.59 1.95
CA PHE A 248 -2.50 5.20 2.08
C PHE A 248 -2.64 3.81 2.74
N VAL A 249 -1.89 2.82 2.25
CA VAL A 249 -1.90 1.47 2.83
C VAL A 249 -1.51 1.50 4.30
N ASN A 250 -0.40 2.17 4.65
CA ASN A 250 0.11 2.22 6.02
C ASN A 250 -0.83 2.95 6.99
N ASN A 251 -1.56 3.97 6.51
CA ASN A 251 -2.51 4.74 7.33
C ASN A 251 -3.82 3.98 7.57
N VAL A 252 -4.28 3.19 6.60
CA VAL A 252 -5.57 2.50 6.67
C VAL A 252 -5.46 1.12 7.28
N THR A 253 -4.37 0.36 7.01
CA THR A 253 -4.29 -1.07 7.34
C THR A 253 -3.57 -1.35 8.65
N ASN A 254 -3.90 -2.48 9.26
CA ASN A 254 -3.29 -3.00 10.49
C ASN A 254 -2.76 -4.44 10.35
N ARG A 255 -2.96 -5.04 9.17
CA ARG A 255 -2.56 -6.41 8.84
C ARG A 255 -2.19 -6.47 7.37
N THR A 256 -1.16 -7.24 7.04
CA THR A 256 -0.66 -7.37 5.66
C THR A 256 -0.66 -8.84 5.25
N LEU A 257 -1.33 -9.15 4.13
CA LEU A 257 -1.29 -10.46 3.47
C LEU A 257 -0.43 -10.34 2.22
N GLU A 258 0.67 -11.07 2.17
CA GLU A 258 1.56 -11.11 1.02
C GLU A 258 1.29 -12.35 0.15
N ILE A 259 1.02 -12.15 -1.14
CA ILE A 259 0.99 -13.23 -2.13
C ILE A 259 2.37 -13.33 -2.77
N THR A 260 3.09 -14.41 -2.46
CA THR A 260 4.44 -14.67 -2.97
C THR A 260 4.64 -16.14 -3.28
N CYS A 261 5.33 -16.48 -4.38
CA CYS A 261 5.60 -17.87 -4.82
C CYS A 261 4.37 -18.80 -4.79
N GLY A 262 3.17 -18.26 -5.07
CA GLY A 262 1.93 -19.04 -5.06
C GLY A 262 1.36 -19.34 -3.67
N HIS A 263 1.92 -18.77 -2.60
CA HIS A 263 1.44 -18.88 -1.22
C HIS A 263 1.01 -17.53 -0.68
N VAL A 264 0.24 -17.53 0.41
CA VAL A 264 -0.14 -16.30 1.13
C VAL A 264 0.50 -16.33 2.52
N GLU A 265 1.22 -15.28 2.82
CA GLU A 265 1.85 -15.06 4.12
C GLU A 265 1.10 -13.99 4.89
N ASP A 266 0.80 -14.25 6.15
CA ASP A 266 0.01 -13.40 7.02
C ASP A 266 0.87 -12.67 8.04
N TYR A 267 1.00 -11.36 7.89
CA TYR A 267 1.72 -10.48 8.82
C TYR A 267 0.70 -9.61 9.58
N ARG A 268 0.57 -9.81 10.90
CA ARG A 268 -0.34 -9.03 11.76
C ARG A 268 0.26 -7.71 12.20
N VAL A 269 0.84 -7.01 11.25
CA VAL A 269 1.52 -5.71 11.43
C VAL A 269 1.16 -4.77 10.30
N LYS A 270 1.45 -3.47 10.51
CA LYS A 270 1.30 -2.44 9.47
C LYS A 270 2.30 -2.64 8.34
N TYR A 271 2.03 -1.98 7.21
CA TYR A 271 2.80 -2.15 6.00
C TYR A 271 4.30 -1.82 6.15
N ASP A 272 4.66 -0.76 6.87
CA ASP A 272 6.08 -0.40 7.08
C ASP A 272 6.83 -1.43 7.93
N GLU A 273 6.20 -1.95 8.98
CA GLU A 273 6.77 -3.03 9.80
C GLU A 273 6.89 -4.33 9.00
N TYR A 274 5.88 -4.63 8.17
CA TYR A 274 5.93 -5.77 7.24
C TYR A 274 7.14 -5.71 6.32
N LEU A 275 7.51 -4.55 5.78
CA LEU A 275 8.68 -4.42 4.90
C LEU A 275 9.98 -4.84 5.60
N VAL A 276 10.12 -4.54 6.89
CA VAL A 276 11.27 -4.97 7.71
C VAL A 276 11.26 -6.48 7.89
N LEU A 277 10.13 -7.04 8.37
CA LEU A 277 9.98 -8.49 8.58
C LEU A 277 10.16 -9.30 7.30
N ARG A 278 9.62 -8.79 6.16
CA ARG A 278 9.81 -9.40 4.86
C ARG A 278 11.29 -9.50 4.47
N LYS A 279 12.05 -8.41 4.71
CA LYS A 279 13.48 -8.40 4.42
C LYS A 279 14.24 -9.44 5.23
N GLU A 280 14.00 -9.50 6.54
CA GLU A 280 14.61 -10.48 7.45
C GLU A 280 14.26 -11.92 7.04
N ARG A 281 12.98 -12.20 6.77
CA ARG A 281 12.53 -13.51 6.32
C ARG A 281 13.16 -13.92 4.99
N ARG A 282 13.28 -12.99 4.05
CA ARG A 282 13.94 -13.24 2.77
C ARG A 282 15.41 -13.58 2.94
N GLU A 283 16.13 -12.87 3.81
CA GLU A 283 17.53 -13.20 4.12
C GLU A 283 17.66 -14.60 4.72
N GLN A 284 16.75 -15.00 5.59
CA GLN A 284 16.69 -16.36 6.14
C GLN A 284 16.41 -17.41 5.05
N GLN A 285 15.44 -17.15 4.16
CA GLN A 285 15.12 -18.05 3.04
C GLN A 285 16.29 -18.18 2.08
N LEU A 286 16.99 -17.07 1.78
CA LEU A 286 18.17 -17.10 0.90
C LEU A 286 19.28 -17.96 1.50
N ARG A 287 19.59 -17.78 2.79
CA ARG A 287 20.58 -18.60 3.50
C ARG A 287 20.16 -20.09 3.51
N ALA A 288 18.90 -20.37 3.76
CA ALA A 288 18.38 -21.74 3.71
C ALA A 288 18.50 -22.36 2.31
N TYR A 289 18.19 -21.59 1.25
CA TYR A 289 18.37 -22.00 -0.13
C TYR A 289 19.84 -22.28 -0.48
N GLU A 290 20.75 -21.37 -0.12
CA GLU A 290 22.18 -21.55 -0.35
C GLU A 290 22.72 -22.82 0.34
N ASN A 291 22.33 -23.04 1.59
CA ASN A 291 22.67 -24.24 2.35
C ASN A 291 22.10 -25.50 1.68
N GLN A 292 20.84 -25.48 1.25
CA GLN A 292 20.21 -26.59 0.54
C GLN A 292 20.92 -26.87 -0.81
N GLN A 293 21.26 -25.83 -1.58
CA GLN A 293 21.99 -25.99 -2.85
C GLN A 293 23.37 -26.58 -2.62
N LYS A 294 24.07 -26.18 -1.57
CA LYS A 294 25.36 -26.77 -1.18
C LYS A 294 25.22 -28.26 -0.83
N GLU A 295 24.22 -28.60 0.00
CA GLU A 295 23.96 -30.02 0.36
C GLU A 295 23.60 -30.86 -0.87
N ILE A 296 22.82 -30.32 -1.80
CA ILE A 296 22.48 -30.98 -3.08
C ILE A 296 23.73 -31.16 -3.91
N ALA A 297 24.61 -30.16 -4.02
CA ALA A 297 25.84 -30.21 -4.77
C ALA A 297 26.82 -31.27 -4.19
N ASP A 298 27.00 -31.26 -2.87
CA ASP A 298 27.85 -32.21 -2.15
C ASP A 298 27.34 -33.66 -2.30
N THR A 299 26.01 -33.85 -2.21
CA THR A 299 25.36 -35.13 -2.41
C THR A 299 25.52 -35.62 -3.84
N LYS A 300 25.38 -34.77 -4.85
CA LYS A 300 25.63 -35.09 -6.27
C LYS A 300 27.10 -35.47 -6.52
N ALA A 301 28.01 -34.68 -5.97
CA ALA A 301 29.45 -34.96 -6.08
C ALA A 301 29.83 -36.32 -5.45
N PHE A 302 29.23 -36.66 -4.27
CA PHE A 302 29.39 -37.95 -3.63
C PHE A 302 28.84 -39.08 -4.52
N ILE A 303 27.67 -38.96 -5.10
CA ILE A 303 27.04 -39.93 -6.00
C ILE A 303 27.94 -40.15 -7.23
N GLU A 304 28.45 -39.11 -7.88
CA GLU A 304 29.30 -39.22 -9.04
C GLU A 304 30.64 -39.91 -8.72
N ARG A 305 31.28 -39.53 -7.61
CA ARG A 305 32.57 -40.09 -7.16
C ARG A 305 32.52 -41.59 -6.88
N PHE A 306 31.40 -42.04 -6.30
CA PHE A 306 31.27 -43.44 -5.82
C PHE A 306 30.33 -44.30 -6.66
N ARG A 307 29.80 -43.79 -7.77
CA ARG A 307 28.77 -44.43 -8.62
C ARG A 307 29.17 -45.83 -9.10
N TYR A 308 30.47 -46.03 -9.37
CA TYR A 308 31.00 -47.28 -9.93
C TYR A 308 31.65 -48.19 -8.89
N GLN A 309 31.63 -47.86 -7.60
CA GLN A 309 32.24 -48.68 -6.54
C GLN A 309 31.17 -49.61 -5.95
N ALA A 310 31.37 -50.94 -6.19
CA ALA A 310 30.45 -52.00 -5.72
C ALA A 310 30.24 -51.99 -4.18
N THR A 311 31.30 -51.72 -3.41
CA THR A 311 31.28 -51.65 -1.95
C THR A 311 30.45 -50.49 -1.40
N LYS A 312 30.17 -49.44 -2.20
CA LYS A 312 29.40 -48.26 -1.79
C LYS A 312 28.05 -48.15 -2.48
N ALA A 313 27.65 -49.16 -3.27
CA ALA A 313 26.40 -49.12 -4.03
C ALA A 313 25.17 -48.87 -3.18
N VAL A 314 25.07 -49.45 -1.97
CA VAL A 314 23.94 -49.23 -1.03
C VAL A 314 23.90 -47.78 -0.55
N GLN A 315 25.05 -47.20 -0.20
CA GLN A 315 25.15 -45.82 0.24
C GLN A 315 24.80 -44.83 -0.87
N VAL A 316 25.26 -45.08 -2.09
CA VAL A 316 24.92 -44.27 -3.26
C VAL A 316 23.43 -44.31 -3.55
N GLN A 317 22.78 -45.50 -3.51
CA GLN A 317 21.34 -45.57 -3.66
C GLN A 317 20.55 -44.87 -2.58
N GLN A 318 21.04 -44.94 -1.33
CA GLN A 318 20.40 -44.21 -0.22
C GLN A 318 20.49 -42.69 -0.45
N ARG A 319 21.64 -42.17 -0.90
CA ARG A 319 21.82 -40.76 -1.22
C ARG A 319 20.98 -40.29 -2.40
N ILE A 320 20.81 -41.11 -3.43
CA ILE A 320 19.90 -40.83 -4.57
C ILE A 320 18.44 -40.67 -4.04
N ARG A 321 17.97 -41.62 -3.22
CA ARG A 321 16.64 -41.57 -2.63
C ARG A 321 16.44 -40.34 -1.69
N GLN A 322 17.51 -39.91 -0.99
CA GLN A 322 17.48 -38.68 -0.21
C GLN A 322 17.36 -37.46 -1.12
N LEU A 323 18.13 -37.41 -2.20
CA LEU A 323 18.09 -36.31 -3.17
C LEU A 323 16.72 -36.17 -3.86
N GLU A 324 16.06 -37.31 -4.18
CA GLU A 324 14.73 -37.34 -4.78
C GLU A 324 13.63 -36.84 -3.82
N LYS A 325 13.83 -36.88 -2.50
CA LYS A 325 12.92 -36.40 -1.48
C LYS A 325 13.09 -34.94 -1.11
N ILE A 326 14.19 -34.31 -1.56
CA ILE A 326 14.42 -32.89 -1.29
C ILE A 326 13.45 -32.06 -2.09
N VAL A 327 12.57 -31.33 -1.40
CA VAL A 327 11.73 -30.30 -2.00
C VAL A 327 12.58 -29.05 -2.18
N PRO A 328 12.77 -28.54 -3.40
CA PRO A 328 13.54 -27.31 -3.61
C PRO A 328 12.90 -26.14 -2.88
N ILE A 329 13.68 -25.36 -2.15
CA ILE A 329 13.22 -24.12 -1.55
C ILE A 329 13.05 -23.11 -2.68
N GLU A 330 11.84 -22.62 -2.89
CA GLU A 330 11.57 -21.54 -3.82
C GLU A 330 11.92 -20.20 -3.13
N VAL A 331 12.81 -19.46 -3.76
CA VAL A 331 13.19 -18.13 -3.30
C VAL A 331 12.62 -17.12 -4.31
N ASP A 332 12.00 -16.08 -3.81
CA ASP A 332 11.55 -14.97 -4.64
C ASP A 332 12.70 -14.41 -5.48
N GLU A 333 12.45 -14.18 -6.77
CA GLU A 333 13.42 -13.55 -7.64
C GLU A 333 13.95 -12.25 -7.03
N VAL A 334 15.25 -12.02 -7.23
CA VAL A 334 15.96 -10.85 -6.70
C VAL A 334 15.19 -9.58 -7.07
N ASP A 335 14.84 -8.81 -6.06
CA ASP A 335 14.27 -7.49 -6.25
C ASP A 335 15.39 -6.59 -6.79
N ASN A 336 15.41 -6.36 -8.10
CA ASN A 336 16.41 -5.53 -8.77
C ASN A 336 16.21 -4.01 -8.50
N SER A 337 15.54 -3.66 -7.39
CA SER A 337 15.34 -2.28 -6.94
C SER A 337 16.64 -1.48 -6.71
N ALA A 338 17.79 -2.17 -6.69
CA ALA A 338 19.11 -1.54 -6.57
C ALA A 338 19.69 -1.03 -7.90
N MET A 339 18.98 -1.16 -9.01
CA MET A 339 19.49 -0.70 -10.31
C MET A 339 19.51 0.83 -10.37
N ARG A 340 20.72 1.39 -10.54
CA ARG A 340 20.89 2.82 -10.81
C ARG A 340 20.78 3.07 -12.31
N LEU A 341 19.64 3.65 -12.71
CA LEU A 341 19.45 4.16 -14.06
C LEU A 341 20.32 5.41 -14.26
N LYS A 342 21.11 5.43 -15.32
CA LYS A 342 21.86 6.63 -15.73
C LYS A 342 21.22 7.18 -17.00
N PHE A 343 20.80 8.46 -16.93
CA PHE A 343 20.34 9.16 -18.12
C PHE A 343 21.46 9.35 -19.14
N PRO A 344 21.16 9.29 -20.44
CA PRO A 344 22.12 9.62 -21.49
C PRO A 344 22.59 11.07 -21.33
N PRO A 345 23.86 11.38 -21.65
CA PRO A 345 24.35 12.75 -21.61
C PRO A 345 23.59 13.61 -22.61
N CYS A 346 23.14 14.79 -22.18
CA CYS A 346 22.45 15.77 -23.00
C CYS A 346 23.16 17.11 -22.95
N LEU A 347 22.91 17.96 -23.95
CA LEU A 347 23.40 19.34 -23.99
C LEU A 347 22.82 20.13 -22.79
N ARG A 348 23.64 20.99 -22.21
CA ARG A 348 23.21 21.84 -21.09
C ARG A 348 22.19 22.87 -21.56
N SER A 349 21.02 22.95 -20.92
CA SER A 349 20.00 23.96 -21.16
C SER A 349 20.41 25.34 -20.65
N GLY A 350 19.72 26.39 -21.10
CA GLY A 350 19.79 27.72 -20.47
C GLY A 350 19.44 27.71 -18.99
N ASP A 351 19.69 28.83 -18.27
CA ASP A 351 19.46 28.92 -16.81
C ASP A 351 17.97 28.91 -16.45
N TYR A 352 17.09 29.29 -17.37
CA TYR A 352 15.63 29.31 -17.22
C TYR A 352 14.99 28.47 -18.35
N PRO A 353 14.80 27.17 -18.13
CA PRO A 353 14.16 26.30 -19.12
C PRO A 353 12.74 26.70 -19.48
N ILE A 354 11.97 27.25 -18.52
CA ILE A 354 10.60 27.68 -18.71
C ILE A 354 10.37 29.02 -18.00
N ILE A 355 9.80 29.98 -18.76
CA ILE A 355 9.30 31.25 -18.23
C ILE A 355 7.89 31.44 -18.78
N ALA A 356 6.91 31.53 -17.90
CA ALA A 356 5.51 31.89 -18.22
C ALA A 356 5.21 33.25 -17.58
N GLU A 357 4.65 34.17 -18.35
CA GLU A 357 4.28 35.52 -17.94
C GLU A 357 2.83 35.78 -18.35
N GLY A 358 1.94 35.98 -17.38
CA GLY A 358 0.52 36.23 -17.59
C GLY A 358 -0.19 35.12 -18.37
N LEU A 359 0.24 33.85 -18.20
CA LEU A 359 -0.29 32.74 -18.97
C LEU A 359 -1.75 32.47 -18.59
N GLY A 360 -2.63 32.36 -19.58
CA GLY A 360 -4.05 32.08 -19.43
C GLY A 360 -4.55 31.04 -20.41
N LYS A 361 -5.58 30.31 -20.00
CA LYS A 361 -6.28 29.35 -20.87
C LYS A 361 -7.77 29.31 -20.60
N THR A 362 -8.54 29.60 -21.62
CA THR A 362 -10.00 29.47 -21.65
C THR A 362 -10.39 28.51 -22.76
N TYR A 363 -11.24 27.53 -22.45
CA TYR A 363 -11.85 26.64 -23.45
C TYR A 363 -13.21 27.20 -23.84
N PRO A 364 -13.57 27.18 -25.15
CA PRO A 364 -14.90 27.57 -25.59
C PRO A 364 -15.95 26.63 -24.99
N ASN A 365 -17.12 27.18 -24.68
CA ASN A 365 -18.22 26.38 -24.15
C ASN A 365 -18.68 25.37 -25.20
N ARG A 366 -18.66 24.08 -24.88
CA ARG A 366 -19.04 23.01 -25.83
C ARG A 366 -20.56 22.87 -25.98
N LEU A 367 -21.35 23.40 -25.06
CA LEU A 367 -22.82 23.23 -25.00
C LEU A 367 -23.57 24.42 -25.62
N HIS A 368 -23.02 25.63 -25.54
CA HIS A 368 -23.59 26.83 -26.11
C HIS A 368 -22.51 27.67 -26.77
N SER A 369 -22.59 27.87 -28.09
CA SER A 369 -21.62 28.66 -28.87
C SER A 369 -21.50 30.12 -28.40
N ASP A 370 -22.50 30.66 -27.74
CA ASP A 370 -22.60 32.05 -27.29
C ASP A 370 -22.42 32.23 -25.78
N GLY A 371 -22.12 31.14 -25.03
CA GLY A 371 -21.87 31.20 -23.61
C GLY A 371 -20.42 31.56 -23.26
N PRO A 372 -20.16 32.14 -22.07
CA PRO A 372 -18.79 32.38 -21.60
C PRO A 372 -18.01 31.09 -21.58
N GLY A 373 -16.79 31.12 -22.12
CA GLY A 373 -15.89 29.96 -22.10
C GLY A 373 -15.51 29.57 -20.68
N GLN A 374 -15.09 28.32 -20.51
CA GLN A 374 -14.58 27.84 -19.22
C GLN A 374 -13.11 28.24 -19.07
N THR A 375 -12.83 29.21 -18.22
CA THR A 375 -11.45 29.58 -17.86
C THR A 375 -10.87 28.55 -16.92
N VAL A 376 -9.73 27.98 -17.30
CA VAL A 376 -9.02 26.98 -16.51
C VAL A 376 -8.01 27.64 -15.58
N PHE A 377 -7.24 28.59 -16.08
CA PHE A 377 -6.35 29.47 -15.31
C PHE A 377 -6.13 30.77 -16.06
N GLU A 378 -5.81 31.83 -15.31
CA GLU A 378 -5.60 33.17 -15.84
C GLU A 378 -4.47 33.88 -15.08
N GLY A 379 -3.62 34.61 -15.83
CA GLY A 379 -2.59 35.46 -15.26
C GLY A 379 -1.52 34.69 -14.50
N VAL A 380 -1.11 33.53 -14.98
CA VAL A 380 -0.11 32.68 -14.31
C VAL A 380 1.29 33.15 -14.65
N ASP A 381 2.05 33.55 -13.61
CA ASP A 381 3.48 33.83 -13.68
C ASP A 381 4.26 32.70 -13.03
N LEU A 382 5.18 32.07 -13.79
CA LEU A 382 5.93 30.92 -13.33
C LEU A 382 7.33 30.88 -13.97
N ILE A 383 8.36 30.70 -13.13
CA ILE A 383 9.74 30.58 -13.60
C ILE A 383 10.36 29.32 -13.01
N ILE A 384 10.83 28.43 -13.89
CA ILE A 384 11.54 27.21 -13.51
C ILE A 384 13.02 27.39 -13.87
N LYS A 385 13.90 27.18 -12.87
CA LYS A 385 15.35 27.25 -13.04
C LYS A 385 15.91 25.89 -13.44
N ARG A 386 17.04 25.91 -14.12
CA ARG A 386 17.75 24.68 -14.49
C ARG A 386 18.11 23.85 -13.23
N GLY A 387 17.88 22.53 -13.33
CA GLY A 387 18.16 21.57 -12.27
C GLY A 387 17.10 21.54 -11.16
N GLU A 388 16.09 22.42 -11.21
CA GLU A 388 14.96 22.33 -10.29
C GLU A 388 14.09 21.12 -10.62
N LYS A 389 13.64 20.43 -9.56
CA LYS A 389 12.62 19.38 -9.65
C LYS A 389 11.38 19.91 -8.96
N VAL A 390 10.32 20.15 -9.74
CA VAL A 390 9.12 20.83 -9.27
C VAL A 390 7.91 19.92 -9.40
N ALA A 391 6.98 19.99 -8.43
CA ALA A 391 5.71 19.28 -8.50
C ALA A 391 4.59 20.24 -8.88
N PHE A 392 3.67 19.76 -9.73
CA PHE A 392 2.38 20.41 -9.98
C PHE A 392 1.30 19.63 -9.23
N VAL A 393 0.67 20.27 -8.25
CA VAL A 393 -0.35 19.68 -7.39
C VAL A 393 -1.65 20.48 -7.45
N GLY A 394 -2.73 19.93 -6.94
CA GLY A 394 -4.06 20.54 -6.93
C GLY A 394 -5.13 19.54 -7.31
N LYS A 395 -6.40 19.94 -7.18
CA LYS A 395 -7.55 19.08 -7.50
C LYS A 395 -7.56 18.65 -8.97
N ASN A 396 -8.26 17.57 -9.24
CA ASN A 396 -8.45 17.13 -10.62
C ASN A 396 -9.34 18.13 -11.37
N GLY A 397 -8.91 18.49 -12.59
CA GLY A 397 -9.61 19.52 -13.41
C GLY A 397 -9.07 20.94 -13.27
N GLU A 398 -8.20 21.24 -12.30
CA GLU A 398 -7.63 22.58 -12.07
C GLU A 398 -6.53 23.00 -13.09
N GLY A 399 -6.35 22.23 -14.17
CA GLY A 399 -5.54 22.67 -15.31
C GLY A 399 -4.08 22.24 -15.31
N LYS A 400 -3.64 21.34 -14.43
CA LYS A 400 -2.25 20.83 -14.40
C LYS A 400 -1.78 20.30 -15.76
N SER A 401 -2.47 19.31 -16.30
CA SER A 401 -2.16 18.75 -17.64
C SER A 401 -2.41 19.74 -18.79
N THR A 402 -3.34 20.69 -18.59
CA THR A 402 -3.56 21.79 -19.56
C THR A 402 -2.34 22.69 -19.62
N PHE A 403 -1.75 23.04 -18.47
CA PHE A 403 -0.53 23.83 -18.41
C PHE A 403 0.65 23.12 -19.07
N VAL A 404 0.80 21.82 -18.83
CA VAL A 404 1.80 20.99 -19.52
C VAL A 404 1.60 21.02 -21.05
N LYS A 405 0.36 20.89 -21.54
CA LYS A 405 0.05 20.99 -22.98
C LYS A 405 0.35 22.36 -23.56
N CYS A 406 0.21 23.45 -22.79
CA CYS A 406 0.68 24.78 -23.20
C CYS A 406 2.20 24.80 -23.35
N ILE A 407 2.96 24.20 -22.43
CA ILE A 407 4.42 24.07 -22.53
C ILE A 407 4.81 23.29 -23.79
N MET A 408 4.09 22.21 -24.10
CA MET A 408 4.34 21.41 -25.31
C MET A 408 3.89 22.08 -26.60
N GLY A 409 3.19 23.23 -26.53
CA GLY A 409 2.64 23.93 -27.72
C GLY A 409 1.50 23.18 -28.40
N GLU A 410 0.88 22.20 -27.72
CA GLU A 410 -0.23 21.39 -28.26
C GLU A 410 -1.54 22.18 -28.34
N ILE A 411 -1.70 23.19 -27.49
CA ILE A 411 -2.92 23.98 -27.36
C ILE A 411 -2.61 25.49 -27.37
N PRO A 412 -3.46 26.32 -27.96
CA PRO A 412 -3.30 27.79 -27.91
C PRO A 412 -3.58 28.31 -26.51
N PHE A 413 -2.89 29.37 -26.12
CA PHE A 413 -2.97 30.01 -24.80
C PHE A 413 -2.85 31.53 -24.93
N ASP A 414 -3.25 32.25 -23.90
CA ASP A 414 -3.09 33.70 -23.76
C ASP A 414 -1.84 33.98 -22.91
N GLY A 415 -1.19 35.13 -23.12
CA GLY A 415 0.04 35.49 -22.40
C GLY A 415 1.32 35.10 -23.14
N THR A 416 2.42 35.00 -22.40
CA THR A 416 3.75 34.69 -22.97
C THR A 416 4.33 33.45 -22.33
N LEU A 417 4.73 32.48 -23.14
CA LEU A 417 5.48 31.31 -22.70
C LEU A 417 6.79 31.20 -23.49
N LYS A 418 7.91 31.25 -22.79
CA LYS A 418 9.25 31.15 -23.37
C LYS A 418 9.93 29.87 -22.95
N ILE A 419 10.34 29.07 -23.91
CA ILE A 419 11.20 27.91 -23.71
C ILE A 419 12.65 28.38 -23.84
N GLY A 420 13.48 28.03 -22.87
CA GLY A 420 14.89 28.44 -22.83
C GLY A 420 15.71 27.88 -23.97
N HIS A 421 16.92 28.42 -24.13
CA HIS A 421 17.85 27.95 -25.15
C HIS A 421 18.33 26.53 -24.90
N ASN A 422 18.50 25.74 -25.96
CA ASN A 422 18.94 24.33 -25.92
C ASN A 422 18.07 23.41 -25.02
N VAL A 423 16.81 23.71 -24.82
CA VAL A 423 15.90 22.83 -24.07
C VAL A 423 15.46 21.70 -24.97
N GLN A 424 15.72 20.45 -24.53
CA GLN A 424 15.23 19.22 -25.12
C GLN A 424 14.23 18.60 -24.15
N ILE A 425 12.95 18.58 -24.55
CA ILE A 425 11.85 18.15 -23.69
C ILE A 425 11.60 16.67 -23.90
N GLY A 426 11.64 15.90 -22.80
CA GLY A 426 11.08 14.58 -22.74
C GLY A 426 9.73 14.64 -22.02
N TYR A 427 8.66 14.27 -22.69
CA TYR A 427 7.30 14.34 -22.17
C TYR A 427 6.69 12.94 -22.05
N PHE A 428 6.25 12.61 -20.85
CA PHE A 428 5.44 11.44 -20.58
C PHE A 428 3.99 11.86 -20.38
N ALA A 429 3.19 11.66 -21.41
CA ALA A 429 1.76 11.92 -21.38
C ALA A 429 0.97 10.68 -20.95
N GLN A 430 -0.21 10.89 -20.41
CA GLN A 430 -1.13 9.82 -20.02
C GLN A 430 -1.45 8.82 -21.15
N ASN A 431 -1.36 9.25 -22.43
CA ASN A 431 -1.64 8.44 -23.62
C ASN A 431 -0.38 7.98 -24.38
N GLN A 432 0.80 8.15 -23.83
CA GLN A 432 2.08 7.83 -24.52
C GLN A 432 2.22 6.34 -24.89
N ALA A 433 1.53 5.46 -24.15
CA ALA A 433 1.45 4.04 -24.45
C ALA A 433 0.93 3.70 -25.84
N GLN A 434 0.14 4.59 -26.46
CA GLN A 434 -0.43 4.42 -27.79
C GLN A 434 0.56 4.73 -28.93
N LEU A 435 1.68 5.39 -28.64
CA LEU A 435 2.72 5.78 -29.61
C LEU A 435 3.79 4.68 -29.80
N LEU A 436 3.68 3.57 -29.09
CA LEU A 436 4.60 2.43 -29.25
C LEU A 436 4.27 1.65 -30.53
N ASP A 437 5.31 1.18 -31.22
CA ASP A 437 5.16 0.31 -32.39
C ASP A 437 4.72 -1.10 -31.92
N GLU A 438 3.50 -1.47 -32.28
CA GLU A 438 2.89 -2.74 -31.88
C GLU A 438 3.56 -4.00 -32.47
N ASN A 439 4.35 -3.82 -33.54
CA ASN A 439 5.01 -4.93 -34.26
C ASN A 439 6.39 -5.28 -33.70
N LEU A 440 6.88 -4.52 -32.74
CA LEU A 440 8.17 -4.77 -32.08
C LEU A 440 7.98 -5.59 -30.83
N THR A 441 9.03 -6.30 -30.43
CA THR A 441 9.15 -6.88 -29.09
C THR A 441 9.50 -5.79 -28.08
N ILE A 442 9.30 -6.09 -26.79
CA ILE A 442 9.70 -5.21 -25.68
C ILE A 442 11.20 -4.90 -25.79
N TYR A 443 12.01 -5.97 -25.98
CA TYR A 443 13.47 -5.84 -26.13
C TYR A 443 13.86 -4.94 -27.31
N GLU A 444 13.31 -5.20 -28.49
CA GLU A 444 13.61 -4.40 -29.70
C GLU A 444 13.20 -2.94 -29.54
N THR A 445 12.09 -2.65 -28.86
CA THR A 445 11.62 -1.28 -28.60
C THR A 445 12.67 -0.50 -27.80
N ILE A 446 13.29 -1.14 -26.82
CA ILE A 446 14.31 -0.50 -25.97
C ILE A 446 15.68 -0.49 -26.66
N ASP A 447 16.07 -1.54 -27.35
CA ASP A 447 17.38 -1.63 -28.07
C ASP A 447 17.53 -0.53 -29.13
N ARG A 448 16.42 -0.12 -29.79
CA ARG A 448 16.43 0.99 -30.77
C ARG A 448 16.76 2.36 -30.16
N VAL A 449 16.48 2.56 -28.88
CA VAL A 449 16.67 3.84 -28.19
C VAL A 449 17.90 3.83 -27.28
N ALA A 450 18.24 2.66 -26.74
CA ALA A 450 19.36 2.51 -25.82
C ALA A 450 20.70 2.79 -26.52
N THR A 451 21.53 3.65 -25.89
CA THR A 451 22.86 4.04 -26.37
C THR A 451 23.93 3.76 -25.31
N GLY A 452 25.18 3.55 -25.77
CA GLY A 452 26.33 3.37 -24.90
C GLY A 452 26.20 2.19 -23.92
N ASP A 453 26.59 2.42 -22.67
CA ASP A 453 26.59 1.39 -21.61
C ASP A 453 25.18 0.86 -21.26
N MET A 454 24.14 1.65 -21.54
CA MET A 454 22.76 1.23 -21.25
C MET A 454 22.31 0.10 -22.17
N ARG A 455 22.85 0.03 -23.39
CA ARG A 455 22.56 -1.07 -24.33
C ARG A 455 23.02 -2.43 -23.78
N LEU A 456 24.10 -2.46 -23.02
CA LEU A 456 24.63 -3.69 -22.39
C LEU A 456 23.78 -4.13 -21.18
N ARG A 457 22.93 -3.23 -20.65
CA ARG A 457 22.12 -3.45 -19.44
C ARG A 457 20.62 -3.46 -19.72
N ILE A 458 20.21 -3.63 -20.96
CA ILE A 458 18.78 -3.64 -21.33
C ILE A 458 18.00 -4.68 -20.52
N ASN A 459 18.55 -5.90 -20.34
CA ASN A 459 17.87 -6.95 -19.59
C ASN A 459 17.70 -6.60 -18.11
N ASP A 460 18.72 -5.98 -17.50
CA ASP A 460 18.63 -5.51 -16.10
C ASP A 460 17.58 -4.41 -15.96
N LEU A 461 17.57 -3.46 -16.91
CA LEU A 461 16.58 -2.38 -16.96
C LEU A 461 15.17 -2.92 -17.13
N LEU A 462 14.96 -3.82 -18.08
CA LEU A 462 13.68 -4.47 -18.30
C LEU A 462 13.26 -5.28 -17.08
N GLY A 463 14.19 -5.96 -16.41
CA GLY A 463 13.95 -6.68 -15.16
C GLY A 463 13.48 -5.75 -14.02
N ALA A 464 14.11 -4.57 -13.86
CA ALA A 464 13.73 -3.56 -12.85
C ALA A 464 12.30 -3.02 -13.02
N PHE A 465 11.80 -3.02 -14.27
CA PHE A 465 10.41 -2.65 -14.59
C PHE A 465 9.51 -3.86 -14.89
N MET A 466 9.88 -5.04 -14.39
CA MET A 466 9.09 -6.28 -14.49
C MET A 466 8.89 -6.82 -15.91
N PHE A 467 9.83 -6.59 -16.81
CA PHE A 467 9.87 -7.19 -18.13
C PHE A 467 11.05 -8.20 -18.29
N GLY A 468 11.48 -8.84 -17.20
CA GLY A 468 12.58 -9.80 -17.21
C GLY A 468 12.23 -11.13 -17.88
N GLY A 469 13.29 -11.86 -18.30
CA GLY A 469 13.20 -13.21 -18.86
C GLY A 469 12.38 -13.27 -20.16
N GLU A 470 11.57 -14.32 -20.30
CA GLU A 470 10.71 -14.56 -21.49
C GLU A 470 9.72 -13.41 -21.78
N THR A 471 9.44 -12.56 -20.79
CA THR A 471 8.52 -11.43 -20.98
C THR A 471 9.11 -10.40 -21.94
N SER A 472 10.41 -10.22 -21.99
CA SER A 472 11.09 -9.26 -22.86
C SER A 472 10.92 -9.57 -24.37
N GLU A 473 10.61 -10.81 -24.71
CA GLU A 473 10.40 -11.27 -26.08
C GLU A 473 8.95 -11.11 -26.58
N LYS A 474 8.02 -10.70 -25.68
CA LYS A 474 6.64 -10.46 -26.06
C LYS A 474 6.51 -9.23 -26.96
N TYR A 475 5.60 -9.32 -27.93
CA TYR A 475 5.26 -8.18 -28.79
C TYR A 475 4.47 -7.11 -28.02
N VAL A 476 4.69 -5.83 -28.35
CA VAL A 476 3.99 -4.70 -27.74
C VAL A 476 2.46 -4.81 -27.88
N LYS A 477 1.95 -5.35 -28.99
CA LYS A 477 0.51 -5.56 -29.21
C LYS A 477 -0.18 -6.45 -28.17
N VAL A 478 0.56 -7.36 -27.51
CA VAL A 478 0.01 -8.31 -26.52
C VAL A 478 -0.03 -7.73 -25.11
N LEU A 479 0.61 -6.58 -24.91
CA LEU A 479 0.75 -5.95 -23.60
C LEU A 479 -0.56 -5.30 -23.15
N SER A 480 -0.84 -5.39 -21.85
CA SER A 480 -1.87 -4.59 -21.19
C SER A 480 -1.55 -3.10 -21.23
N GLY A 481 -2.55 -2.24 -21.02
CA GLY A 481 -2.35 -0.78 -21.00
C GLY A 481 -1.28 -0.35 -19.99
N GLY A 482 -1.27 -0.93 -18.80
CA GLY A 482 -0.26 -0.63 -17.78
C GLY A 482 1.16 -1.09 -18.15
N GLU A 483 1.29 -2.23 -18.83
CA GLU A 483 2.59 -2.70 -19.34
C GLU A 483 3.09 -1.79 -20.47
N ARG A 484 2.22 -1.38 -21.38
CA ARG A 484 2.58 -0.40 -22.45
C ARG A 484 3.03 0.93 -21.83
N SER A 485 2.36 1.43 -20.81
CA SER A 485 2.76 2.67 -20.11
C SER A 485 4.14 2.55 -19.47
N ARG A 486 4.43 1.43 -18.80
CA ARG A 486 5.77 1.15 -18.24
C ARG A 486 6.84 1.10 -19.32
N LEU A 487 6.57 0.43 -20.44
CA LEU A 487 7.52 0.35 -21.55
C LEU A 487 7.81 1.73 -22.17
N ALA A 488 6.76 2.56 -22.35
CA ALA A 488 6.90 3.93 -22.83
C ALA A 488 7.73 4.79 -21.86
N MET A 489 7.57 4.59 -20.56
CA MET A 489 8.38 5.25 -19.53
C MET A 489 9.86 4.87 -19.65
N ILE A 490 10.19 3.58 -19.75
CA ILE A 490 11.57 3.12 -19.95
C ILE A 490 12.19 3.74 -21.19
N LYS A 491 11.44 3.76 -22.31
CA LYS A 491 11.88 4.36 -23.56
C LYS A 491 12.25 5.83 -23.36
N LEU A 492 11.39 6.61 -22.70
CA LEU A 492 11.62 8.03 -22.43
C LEU A 492 12.87 8.27 -21.58
N LEU A 493 13.09 7.42 -20.54
CA LEU A 493 14.25 7.55 -19.64
C LEU A 493 15.60 7.29 -20.35
N LEU A 494 15.57 6.69 -21.55
CA LEU A 494 16.75 6.43 -22.38
C LEU A 494 16.99 7.50 -23.45
N GLU A 495 16.09 8.48 -23.61
CA GLU A 495 16.23 9.58 -24.54
C GLU A 495 17.14 10.69 -23.97
N PRO A 496 17.99 11.33 -24.79
CA PRO A 496 18.86 12.42 -24.34
C PRO A 496 18.06 13.72 -24.15
N VAL A 497 17.49 13.90 -22.96
CA VAL A 497 16.65 15.05 -22.59
C VAL A 497 17.28 15.85 -21.45
N ASN A 498 16.99 17.17 -21.35
CA ASN A 498 17.43 18.03 -20.25
C ASN A 498 16.26 18.72 -19.50
N LEU A 499 15.04 18.60 -20.04
CA LEU A 499 13.79 18.94 -19.36
C LEU A 499 12.84 17.74 -19.43
N LEU A 500 12.56 17.14 -18.28
CA LEU A 500 11.68 15.99 -18.16
C LEU A 500 10.32 16.46 -17.64
N ILE A 501 9.25 16.16 -18.34
CA ILE A 501 7.87 16.45 -17.94
C ILE A 501 7.15 15.12 -17.80
N LEU A 502 6.67 14.83 -16.58
CA LEU A 502 5.99 13.58 -16.25
C LEU A 502 4.58 13.89 -15.78
N ASP A 503 3.57 13.44 -16.53
CA ASP A 503 2.15 13.60 -16.18
C ASP A 503 1.60 12.26 -15.69
N GLU A 504 1.36 12.17 -14.36
CA GLU A 504 0.93 10.98 -13.61
C GLU A 504 1.80 9.73 -13.89
N PRO A 505 3.13 9.81 -13.71
CA PRO A 505 4.04 8.71 -14.05
C PRO A 505 3.89 7.49 -13.15
N THR A 506 3.29 7.66 -11.98
CA THR A 506 3.13 6.61 -10.96
C THR A 506 1.92 5.70 -11.22
N ASN A 507 1.01 6.11 -12.12
CA ASN A 507 -0.13 5.30 -12.48
C ASN A 507 0.31 3.98 -13.12
N HIS A 508 -0.22 2.86 -12.65
CA HIS A 508 0.09 1.50 -13.10
C HIS A 508 1.51 0.99 -12.79
N LEU A 509 2.31 1.75 -12.02
CA LEU A 509 3.57 1.27 -11.47
C LEU A 509 3.32 0.59 -10.11
N ASP A 510 3.98 -0.53 -9.88
CA ASP A 510 4.08 -1.12 -8.55
C ASP A 510 5.10 -0.35 -7.69
N ILE A 511 5.09 -0.61 -6.39
CA ILE A 511 5.92 0.12 -5.42
C ILE A 511 7.41 0.03 -5.78
N ALA A 512 7.89 -1.16 -6.22
CA ALA A 512 9.29 -1.33 -6.59
C ALA A 512 9.68 -0.51 -7.83
N SER A 513 8.85 -0.53 -8.88
CA SER A 513 9.08 0.29 -10.08
C SER A 513 9.00 1.80 -9.81
N LYS A 514 8.14 2.23 -8.87
CA LYS A 514 8.08 3.63 -8.41
C LYS A 514 9.39 4.07 -7.76
N GLU A 515 9.99 3.23 -6.90
CA GLU A 515 11.26 3.53 -6.26
C GLU A 515 12.41 3.62 -7.29
N VAL A 516 12.47 2.71 -8.26
CA VAL A 516 13.44 2.78 -9.36
C VAL A 516 13.29 4.09 -10.15
N LEU A 517 12.06 4.48 -10.48
CA LEU A 517 11.79 5.74 -11.18
C LEU A 517 12.17 6.95 -10.32
N LYS A 518 11.83 6.95 -9.03
CA LYS A 518 12.17 8.02 -8.08
C LYS A 518 13.67 8.22 -7.99
N GLU A 519 14.44 7.15 -7.82
CA GLU A 519 15.91 7.22 -7.76
C GLU A 519 16.53 7.66 -9.11
N ALA A 520 15.94 7.22 -10.22
CA ALA A 520 16.35 7.68 -11.54
C ALA A 520 16.18 9.20 -11.69
N ILE A 521 15.01 9.74 -11.33
CA ILE A 521 14.74 11.19 -11.41
C ILE A 521 15.62 11.96 -10.41
N LYS A 522 15.90 11.42 -9.23
CA LYS A 522 16.86 12.04 -8.29
C LYS A 522 18.25 12.18 -8.90
N ALA A 523 18.70 11.15 -9.60
CA ALA A 523 20.00 11.12 -10.27
C ALA A 523 20.06 11.94 -11.57
N PHE A 524 18.91 12.42 -12.06
CA PHE A 524 18.80 13.23 -13.27
C PHE A 524 19.35 14.64 -13.05
N ASP A 525 20.37 15.04 -13.81
CA ASP A 525 21.01 16.36 -13.70
C ASP A 525 20.20 17.50 -14.35
N GLY A 526 19.17 17.16 -15.11
CA GLY A 526 18.29 18.11 -15.79
C GLY A 526 17.18 18.67 -14.89
N THR A 527 16.29 19.44 -15.49
CA THR A 527 15.10 19.99 -14.84
C THR A 527 13.95 19.00 -14.96
N ALA A 528 13.14 18.81 -13.92
CA ALA A 528 11.98 17.95 -13.97
C ALA A 528 10.71 18.65 -13.49
N ILE A 529 9.62 18.48 -14.24
CA ILE A 529 8.26 18.86 -13.86
C ILE A 529 7.46 17.58 -13.67
N ILE A 530 6.89 17.40 -12.50
CA ILE A 530 6.20 16.18 -12.12
C ILE A 530 4.77 16.53 -11.71
N VAL A 531 3.80 16.07 -12.49
CA VAL A 531 2.39 16.10 -12.10
C VAL A 531 2.08 14.76 -11.45
N SER A 532 1.82 14.72 -10.16
CA SER A 532 1.49 13.47 -9.47
C SER A 532 0.68 13.72 -8.20
N HIS A 533 -0.17 12.76 -7.88
CA HIS A 533 -0.94 12.70 -6.64
C HIS A 533 -0.30 11.78 -5.59
N ASP A 534 0.81 11.13 -5.92
CA ASP A 534 1.55 10.23 -5.04
C ASP A 534 2.49 11.03 -4.12
N ARG A 535 2.07 11.21 -2.87
CA ARG A 535 2.80 12.00 -1.85
C ARG A 535 4.18 11.44 -1.57
N GLU A 536 4.30 10.12 -1.49
CA GLU A 536 5.55 9.45 -1.15
C GLU A 536 6.54 9.45 -2.32
N PHE A 537 6.03 9.35 -3.53
CA PHE A 537 6.84 9.51 -4.73
C PHE A 537 7.46 10.91 -4.81
N LEU A 538 6.67 11.96 -4.52
CA LEU A 538 7.14 13.35 -4.53
C LEU A 538 8.07 13.70 -3.36
N ASP A 539 7.96 12.97 -2.24
CA ASP A 539 8.75 13.23 -1.03
C ASP A 539 10.25 13.05 -1.25
N GLY A 540 11.04 14.06 -0.87
CA GLY A 540 12.49 14.07 -1.07
C GLY A 540 12.93 14.06 -2.55
N LEU A 541 11.99 14.22 -3.50
CA LEU A 541 12.26 14.36 -4.93
C LEU A 541 12.17 15.80 -5.39
N VAL A 542 11.16 16.54 -4.92
CA VAL A 542 10.90 17.91 -5.34
C VAL A 542 11.32 18.92 -4.28
N SER A 543 11.80 20.06 -4.73
CA SER A 543 12.24 21.19 -3.88
C SER A 543 11.25 22.35 -3.88
N LYS A 544 10.25 22.31 -4.78
CA LYS A 544 9.27 23.35 -4.99
C LYS A 544 7.95 22.75 -5.47
N VAL A 545 6.85 23.28 -4.97
CA VAL A 545 5.50 22.83 -5.32
C VAL A 545 4.71 23.99 -5.92
N TYR A 546 4.10 23.78 -7.07
CA TYR A 546 3.15 24.70 -7.67
C TYR A 546 1.74 24.17 -7.49
N GLU A 547 0.93 24.88 -6.70
CA GLU A 547 -0.46 24.54 -6.39
C GLU A 547 -1.40 25.19 -7.41
N PHE A 548 -2.14 24.37 -8.13
CA PHE A 548 -3.20 24.77 -9.06
C PHE A 548 -4.53 24.75 -8.31
N GLY A 549 -5.23 25.90 -8.29
CA GLY A 549 -6.51 25.99 -7.62
C GLY A 549 -7.23 27.31 -7.88
N GLY A 550 -8.54 27.24 -8.15
CA GLY A 550 -9.38 28.43 -8.38
C GLY A 550 -8.90 29.31 -9.52
N GLY A 551 -8.40 28.72 -10.61
CA GLY A 551 -7.90 29.43 -11.79
C GLY A 551 -6.56 30.16 -11.60
N LYS A 552 -5.85 29.92 -10.48
CA LYS A 552 -4.55 30.53 -10.15
C LYS A 552 -3.52 29.44 -9.84
N VAL A 553 -2.25 29.83 -9.97
CA VAL A 553 -1.12 28.96 -9.58
C VAL A 553 -0.32 29.66 -8.50
N LYS A 554 -0.09 28.97 -7.37
CA LYS A 554 0.70 29.47 -6.25
C LYS A 554 1.98 28.68 -6.12
N GLU A 555 3.09 29.39 -5.91
CA GLU A 555 4.38 28.78 -5.63
C GLU A 555 4.56 28.56 -4.12
N HIS A 556 4.95 27.32 -3.75
CA HIS A 556 5.34 26.94 -2.40
C HIS A 556 6.76 26.41 -2.42
N LEU A 557 7.63 27.01 -1.59
CA LEU A 557 8.99 26.56 -1.40
C LEU A 557 9.00 25.39 -0.40
N GLY A 558 9.76 24.35 -0.69
CA GLY A 558 9.85 23.14 0.13
C GLY A 558 9.29 21.90 -0.56
N GLY A 559 9.26 20.79 0.19
CA GLY A 559 8.76 19.51 -0.29
C GLY A 559 7.24 19.37 -0.20
N ILE A 560 6.73 18.22 -0.64
CA ILE A 560 5.28 17.94 -0.63
C ILE A 560 4.68 17.96 0.77
N TYR A 561 5.41 17.47 1.78
CA TYR A 561 4.92 17.47 3.17
C TYR A 561 4.96 18.86 3.81
N ASP A 562 5.81 19.78 3.36
CA ASP A 562 5.80 21.17 3.80
C ASP A 562 4.55 21.89 3.29
N TRP A 563 4.18 21.62 2.02
CA TRP A 563 2.92 22.10 1.43
C TRP A 563 1.69 21.57 2.18
N LEU A 564 1.64 20.26 2.48
CA LEU A 564 0.52 19.64 3.22
C LEU A 564 0.35 20.19 4.65
N LYS A 565 1.44 20.62 5.30
CA LYS A 565 1.40 21.21 6.64
C LYS A 565 1.04 22.70 6.65
N SER A 566 0.93 23.34 5.49
CA SER A 566 0.61 24.76 5.41
C SER A 566 -0.79 25.03 6.00
N PRO A 567 -1.03 26.18 6.68
CA PRO A 567 -2.29 26.48 7.36
C PRO A 567 -3.53 26.44 6.46
N LEU A 568 -3.35 26.62 5.15
CA LEU A 568 -4.41 26.56 4.16
C LEU A 568 -5.01 25.14 4.00
N HIS A 569 -4.20 24.10 4.25
CA HIS A 569 -4.61 22.70 4.14
C HIS A 569 -4.89 22.05 5.51
N SER A 570 -4.40 22.64 6.61
CA SER A 570 -4.67 22.15 7.97
C SER A 570 -6.09 22.46 8.48
N SER A 571 -6.87 23.29 7.79
CA SER A 571 -8.24 23.66 8.15
C SER A 571 -9.30 22.64 7.72
N LEU A 572 -8.94 21.54 7.10
CA LEU A 572 -9.81 20.37 6.93
C LEU A 572 -9.91 19.59 8.26
N THR A 573 -10.37 20.29 9.31
CA THR A 573 -10.77 19.65 10.56
C THR A 573 -11.93 18.70 10.26
N PRO A 574 -11.87 17.45 10.72
CA PRO A 574 -12.98 16.51 10.54
C PRO A 574 -14.21 17.10 11.25
N LEU A 575 -15.31 17.26 10.55
CA LEU A 575 -16.61 17.34 11.17
C LEU A 575 -16.87 16.01 11.86
N THR A 576 -16.49 15.94 13.15
CA THR A 576 -16.89 14.85 14.02
C THR A 576 -18.40 14.69 13.96
N PRO A 577 -18.94 13.47 13.80
CA PRO A 577 -20.37 13.25 13.99
C PRO A 577 -20.66 13.58 15.44
N SER A 578 -21.56 14.54 15.66
CA SER A 578 -22.13 14.88 16.98
C SER A 578 -22.70 13.63 17.63
N PRO A 579 -22.33 13.28 18.86
CA PRO A 579 -23.02 12.21 19.57
C PRO A 579 -24.47 12.75 19.81
N THR A 580 -25.46 11.94 19.47
CA THR A 580 -26.85 12.13 19.84
C THR A 580 -26.95 12.51 21.31
N GLU A 581 -27.31 13.76 21.59
CA GLU A 581 -27.69 14.21 22.91
C GLU A 581 -28.93 13.45 23.39
N ARG A 582 -28.69 12.54 24.34
CA ARG A 582 -29.75 12.16 25.28
C ARG A 582 -29.79 13.22 26.37
N GLY A 583 -30.90 13.92 26.45
CA GLY A 583 -31.15 14.97 27.39
C GLY A 583 -31.08 14.52 28.85
N SER A 584 -30.68 15.44 29.68
CA SER A 584 -31.32 15.77 30.95
C SER A 584 -30.79 17.12 31.41
N ALA A 585 -31.77 17.99 31.67
CA ALA A 585 -31.60 19.30 32.27
C ALA A 585 -31.12 19.20 33.73
N GLU A 586 -30.30 20.11 34.15
CA GLU A 586 -30.56 21.00 35.27
C GLU A 586 -29.31 21.72 35.79
N ASN A 587 -29.50 23.02 35.82
CA ASN A 587 -29.16 24.01 36.86
C ASN A 587 -27.70 24.48 37.13
N ASN A 588 -27.53 25.67 36.70
CA ASN A 588 -27.31 26.91 37.54
C ASN A 588 -25.94 27.25 38.15
N LEU A 589 -25.51 28.38 37.69
CA LEU A 589 -25.14 29.62 38.39
C LEU A 589 -23.77 29.80 39.03
N LEU A 590 -23.20 30.88 38.57
CA LEU A 590 -22.49 31.97 39.26
C LEU A 590 -20.97 32.07 39.17
N LYS A 591 -20.60 33.15 38.43
CA LYS A 591 -19.70 34.28 38.80
C LYS A 591 -18.24 33.98 39.11
N GLY A 592 -17.40 34.61 38.35
CA GLY A 592 -16.73 35.91 38.53
C GLY A 592 -15.26 35.71 38.63
N GLY A 593 -14.50 36.28 37.78
CA GLY A 593 -13.97 37.60 37.93
C GLY A 593 -12.47 37.64 38.07
N ASN A 594 -11.83 38.34 37.14
CA ASN A 594 -10.67 39.20 37.27
C ASN A 594 -9.22 38.64 37.18
N ASN A 595 -8.59 39.03 36.08
CA ASN A 595 -7.44 39.94 35.97
C ASN A 595 -6.17 39.63 36.79
N SER A 596 -5.07 39.38 36.08
CA SER A 596 -3.97 40.37 35.90
C SER A 596 -2.72 39.73 35.33
N LYS A 597 -2.16 40.37 34.33
CA LYS A 597 -0.77 40.32 33.85
C LYS A 597 0.04 41.33 34.70
N PRO A 598 1.35 41.52 34.55
CA PRO A 598 2.46 40.71 34.02
C PRO A 598 3.74 40.81 34.92
N SER A 599 4.84 40.14 34.60
CA SER A 599 6.22 40.68 34.46
C SER A 599 7.25 39.55 34.36
N SER A 600 7.99 39.61 33.27
CA SER A 600 9.45 39.74 33.04
C SER A 600 10.41 38.97 33.97
N ALA A 601 11.25 38.16 33.41
CA ALA A 601 12.69 38.29 33.23
C ALA A 601 13.47 36.97 33.30
N ASP A 602 14.26 36.80 32.27
CA ASP A 602 15.65 36.27 32.21
C ASP A 602 16.01 34.82 32.55
N SER A 603 16.52 34.23 31.51
CA SER A 603 17.88 33.68 31.31
C SER A 603 18.11 32.19 31.47
N LYS A 604 18.71 31.69 30.36
CA LYS A 604 19.74 30.64 30.21
C LYS A 604 19.35 29.15 30.19
N SER A 605 19.48 28.66 28.95
CA SER A 605 20.20 27.44 28.55
C SER A 605 20.06 26.17 29.36
N ALA A 606 19.45 25.16 28.76
CA ALA A 606 19.96 23.79 28.63
C ALA A 606 18.93 22.95 27.87
N ALA A 607 19.41 22.23 26.87
CA ALA A 607 18.62 21.22 26.16
C ALA A 607 18.16 20.11 27.10
N PRO A 608 16.92 19.60 26.99
CA PRO A 608 16.58 18.32 27.58
C PRO A 608 16.56 17.26 26.50
N SER A 609 17.35 16.24 26.77
CA SER A 609 17.31 14.89 26.23
C SER A 609 15.90 14.30 26.20
N LEU A 610 15.64 13.57 25.12
CA LEU A 610 14.55 12.60 25.01
C LEU A 610 14.44 11.72 26.25
N LYS A 611 13.30 11.73 26.90
CA LYS A 611 12.85 10.68 27.82
C LYS A 611 11.38 10.37 27.63
N GLU A 612 11.14 9.17 27.09
CA GLU A 612 10.38 8.07 27.69
C GLU A 612 8.90 8.32 28.06
N ARG A 613 8.08 7.60 27.34
CA ARG A 613 6.83 7.06 27.87
C ARG A 613 6.82 5.55 27.65
N ALA A 614 7.16 4.81 28.70
CA ALA A 614 6.70 3.45 28.91
C ALA A 614 6.50 3.29 30.42
N GLY A 615 5.29 2.93 30.82
CA GLY A 615 4.95 2.57 32.17
C GLY A 615 5.60 1.25 32.57
N GLY A 616 6.50 1.30 33.52
CA GLY A 616 7.13 0.17 34.18
C GLY A 616 7.65 0.63 35.51
N GLU A 617 7.37 -0.11 36.58
CA GLU A 617 7.74 0.14 37.97
C GLU A 617 9.22 0.52 38.11
N ALA A 618 9.48 1.61 38.80
CA ALA A 618 10.83 2.14 39.00
C ALA A 618 11.61 1.25 39.95
N PHE A 619 12.51 0.41 39.42
CA PHE A 619 13.49 -0.31 40.23
C PHE A 619 14.33 0.61 41.11
N SER A 620 14.54 0.24 42.36
CA SER A 620 15.34 0.97 43.31
C SER A 620 16.81 1.01 42.87
N TYR A 621 17.56 2.03 43.31
CA TYR A 621 18.99 2.18 42.96
C TYR A 621 19.84 0.95 43.32
N ALA A 622 19.47 0.22 44.38
CA ALA A 622 20.14 -1.00 44.81
C ALA A 622 19.90 -2.15 43.80
N GLU A 623 18.68 -2.32 43.33
CA GLU A 623 18.31 -3.34 42.34
C GLU A 623 18.97 -3.12 40.99
N ARG A 624 19.07 -1.86 40.52
CA ARG A 624 19.79 -1.50 39.28
C ARG A 624 21.28 -1.84 39.37
N LYS A 625 21.89 -1.69 40.55
CA LYS A 625 23.29 -2.02 40.77
C LYS A 625 23.54 -3.53 40.79
N GLU A 626 22.57 -4.31 41.32
CA GLU A 626 22.63 -5.78 41.26
C GLU A 626 22.44 -6.31 39.84
N ILE A 627 21.49 -5.78 39.09
CA ILE A 627 21.26 -6.16 37.69
C ILE A 627 22.51 -5.84 36.84
N GLN A 628 23.10 -4.67 37.01
CA GLN A 628 24.35 -4.34 36.32
C GLN A 628 25.51 -5.26 36.70
N LYS A 629 25.59 -5.73 37.93
CA LYS A 629 26.60 -6.69 38.36
C LYS A 629 26.38 -8.07 37.74
N LYS A 630 25.12 -8.49 37.59
CA LYS A 630 24.75 -9.75 36.90
C LYS A 630 25.07 -9.65 35.38
N ILE A 631 24.73 -8.55 34.73
CA ILE A 631 25.04 -8.33 33.33
C ILE A 631 26.56 -8.39 33.08
N ARG A 632 27.37 -7.70 33.90
CA ARG A 632 28.83 -7.74 33.74
C ARG A 632 29.40 -9.14 33.99
N LYS A 633 28.81 -9.94 34.89
CA LYS A 633 29.23 -11.31 35.10
C LYS A 633 28.90 -12.21 33.92
N ALA A 634 27.70 -12.09 33.37
CA ALA A 634 27.27 -12.82 32.18
C ALA A 634 28.11 -12.42 30.94
N GLN A 635 28.41 -11.11 30.74
CA GLN A 635 29.28 -10.66 29.67
C GLN A 635 30.69 -11.29 29.73
N ARG A 636 31.29 -11.35 30.93
CA ARG A 636 32.62 -12.00 31.09
C ARG A 636 32.56 -13.50 30.80
N ALA A 637 31.48 -14.18 31.19
CA ALA A 637 31.32 -15.58 30.89
C ALA A 637 31.17 -15.87 29.40
N VAL A 638 30.48 -15.00 28.63
CA VAL A 638 30.40 -15.07 27.17
C VAL A 638 31.77 -14.84 26.56
N GLU A 639 32.49 -13.78 26.95
CA GLU A 639 33.86 -13.49 26.44
C GLU A 639 34.87 -14.62 26.74
N GLU A 640 34.76 -15.29 27.92
CA GLU A 640 35.60 -16.46 28.25
C GLU A 640 35.27 -17.65 27.34
N SER A 641 34.00 -17.93 27.06
CA SER A 641 33.58 -18.99 26.15
C SER A 641 34.01 -18.71 24.71
N GLU A 642 33.87 -17.48 24.21
CA GLU A 642 34.37 -17.06 22.90
C GLU A 642 35.89 -17.21 22.74
N SER A 643 36.64 -16.87 23.81
CA SER A 643 38.10 -17.07 23.80
C SER A 643 38.50 -18.55 23.75
N LYS A 644 37.71 -19.45 24.39
CA LYS A 644 37.94 -20.87 24.34
C LYS A 644 37.62 -21.45 22.98
N ILE A 645 36.46 -21.08 22.41
CA ILE A 645 36.04 -21.46 21.05
C ILE A 645 37.14 -21.08 20.03
N ALA A 646 37.62 -19.85 20.06
CA ALA A 646 38.69 -19.41 19.16
C ALA A 646 40.00 -20.23 19.27
N LYS A 647 40.35 -20.67 20.49
CA LYS A 647 41.52 -21.53 20.72
C LYS A 647 41.30 -22.94 20.15
N LEU A 648 40.12 -23.50 20.38
CA LEU A 648 39.75 -24.83 19.87
C LEU A 648 39.66 -24.81 18.34
N GLU A 649 39.11 -23.77 17.74
CA GLU A 649 39.08 -23.59 16.28
C GLU A 649 40.49 -23.48 15.67
N THR A 650 41.39 -22.72 16.33
CA THR A 650 42.78 -22.62 15.88
C THR A 650 43.47 -23.99 15.93
N ARG A 651 43.26 -24.73 17.01
CA ARG A 651 43.84 -26.09 17.16
C ARG A 651 43.24 -27.07 16.17
N LYS A 652 41.95 -26.97 15.90
CA LYS A 652 41.25 -27.78 14.88
C LYS A 652 41.88 -27.56 13.52
N LYS A 653 42.13 -26.30 13.15
CA LYS A 653 42.75 -25.93 11.88
C LYS A 653 44.18 -26.48 11.75
N GLU A 654 44.98 -26.44 12.82
CA GLU A 654 46.30 -27.03 12.86
C GLU A 654 46.25 -28.55 12.64
N LEU A 655 45.29 -29.25 13.25
CA LEU A 655 45.10 -30.69 13.06
C LEU A 655 44.57 -31.04 11.68
N ASP A 656 43.69 -30.21 11.09
CA ASP A 656 43.25 -30.36 9.69
C ASP A 656 44.44 -30.26 8.72
N ASP A 657 45.33 -29.27 8.91
CA ASP A 657 46.52 -29.09 8.09
C ASP A 657 47.50 -30.29 8.24
N LEU A 658 47.63 -30.84 9.44
CA LEU A 658 48.46 -32.01 9.71
C LEU A 658 47.87 -33.28 9.09
N LEU A 659 46.55 -33.49 9.14
CA LEU A 659 45.85 -34.63 8.56
C LEU A 659 45.80 -34.58 7.03
N MET A 660 45.98 -33.41 6.40
CA MET A 660 46.09 -33.24 4.97
C MET A 660 47.44 -33.74 4.39
N THR A 661 48.43 -33.94 5.23
CA THR A 661 49.72 -34.49 4.77
C THR A 661 49.63 -36.00 4.55
N PRO A 662 50.15 -36.53 3.43
CA PRO A 662 50.03 -37.96 3.08
C PRO A 662 50.61 -38.92 4.12
N GLU A 663 51.60 -38.47 4.90
CA GLU A 663 52.29 -39.26 5.94
C GLU A 663 51.43 -39.44 7.20
N ASN A 664 50.56 -38.50 7.49
CA ASN A 664 49.74 -38.48 8.71
C ASN A 664 48.27 -38.90 8.51
N ALA A 665 47.84 -39.08 7.27
CA ALA A 665 46.45 -39.40 6.91
C ALA A 665 45.90 -40.71 7.51
N SER A 666 46.80 -41.61 8.00
CA SER A 666 46.43 -42.88 8.63
C SER A 666 46.77 -42.92 10.14
N ASN A 667 47.16 -41.81 10.73
CA ASN A 667 47.54 -41.76 12.15
C ASN A 667 46.28 -41.71 13.03
N MET A 668 45.97 -42.84 13.67
CA MET A 668 44.77 -43.00 14.53
C MET A 668 44.78 -42.09 15.78
N GLU A 669 45.96 -41.69 16.24
CA GLU A 669 46.06 -40.78 17.41
C GLU A 669 45.59 -39.36 17.04
N LEU A 670 46.02 -38.85 15.86
CA LEU A 670 45.56 -37.52 15.38
C LEU A 670 44.08 -37.51 15.02
N VAL A 671 43.54 -38.58 14.47
CA VAL A 671 42.11 -38.71 14.18
C VAL A 671 41.28 -38.74 15.48
N THR A 672 41.80 -39.41 16.54
CA THR A 672 41.14 -39.45 17.85
C THR A 672 41.18 -38.07 18.53
N GLU A 673 42.32 -37.37 18.45
CA GLU A 673 42.48 -35.99 18.94
C GLU A 673 41.52 -35.04 18.24
N TYR A 674 41.41 -35.13 16.92
CA TYR A 674 40.49 -34.33 16.10
C TYR A 674 39.02 -34.57 16.50
N THR A 675 38.63 -35.84 16.69
CA THR A 675 37.25 -36.17 17.07
C THR A 675 36.90 -35.68 18.48
N ASN A 676 37.86 -35.78 19.42
CA ASN A 676 37.65 -35.23 20.77
C ASN A 676 37.56 -33.71 20.75
N LEU A 677 38.43 -33.05 20.02
CA LEU A 677 38.43 -31.60 19.88
C LEU A 677 37.14 -31.08 19.23
N GLN A 678 36.60 -31.82 18.26
CA GLN A 678 35.34 -31.48 17.64
C GLN A 678 34.20 -31.56 18.65
N ARG A 679 34.18 -32.58 19.48
CA ARG A 679 33.17 -32.72 20.55
C ARG A 679 33.29 -31.59 21.59
N GLU A 680 34.51 -31.25 22.00
CA GLU A 680 34.73 -30.14 22.96
C GLU A 680 34.32 -28.80 22.36
N LEU A 681 34.50 -28.59 21.04
CA LEU A 681 34.06 -27.38 20.34
C LEU A 681 32.53 -27.30 20.28
N ASP A 682 31.85 -28.42 20.04
CA ASP A 682 30.38 -28.47 20.01
C ASP A 682 29.80 -28.22 21.40
N GLU A 683 30.38 -28.81 22.46
CA GLU A 683 29.98 -28.58 23.86
C GLU A 683 30.17 -27.12 24.29
N GLU A 684 31.29 -26.49 23.92
CA GLU A 684 31.54 -25.09 24.28
C GLU A 684 30.68 -24.11 23.45
N ASN A 685 30.31 -24.44 22.19
CA ASN A 685 29.34 -23.69 21.38
C ASN A 685 27.94 -23.74 21.99
N GLU A 686 27.47 -24.91 22.46
CA GLU A 686 26.18 -25.00 23.17
C GLU A 686 26.20 -24.16 24.46
N ARG A 687 27.32 -24.21 25.21
CA ARG A 687 27.49 -23.39 26.40
C ARG A 687 27.48 -21.89 26.11
N TRP A 688 28.14 -21.46 25.04
CA TRP A 688 28.12 -20.07 24.59
C TRP A 688 26.71 -19.61 24.24
N LEU A 689 25.92 -20.47 23.58
CA LEU A 689 24.53 -20.17 23.20
C LEU A 689 23.67 -19.91 24.47
N ILE A 690 23.77 -20.78 25.49
CA ILE A 690 23.04 -20.62 26.74
C ILE A 690 23.45 -19.34 27.48
N LEU A 691 24.75 -19.03 27.53
CA LEU A 691 25.25 -17.82 28.19
C LEU A 691 24.86 -16.55 27.45
N SER A 692 24.76 -16.59 26.11
CA SER A 692 24.31 -15.46 25.30
C SER A 692 22.81 -15.20 25.48
N GLU A 693 21.98 -16.22 25.55
CA GLU A 693 20.54 -16.11 25.89
C GLU A 693 20.31 -15.55 27.28
N GLU A 694 21.10 -16.00 28.27
CA GLU A 694 21.05 -15.43 29.62
C GLU A 694 21.45 -13.95 29.64
N LEU A 695 22.43 -13.57 28.86
CA LEU A 695 22.85 -12.16 28.74
C LEU A 695 21.78 -11.28 28.09
N GLU A 696 21.10 -11.80 27.07
CA GLU A 696 20.00 -11.07 26.40
C GLU A 696 18.79 -10.92 27.33
N THR A 697 18.41 -11.97 28.06
CA THR A 697 17.31 -11.91 29.03
C THR A 697 17.58 -10.96 30.21
N LEU A 698 18.85 -10.73 30.57
CA LEU A 698 19.26 -9.77 31.60
C LEU A 698 19.33 -8.31 31.04
N LYS A 699 19.35 -8.13 29.74
CA LYS A 699 19.36 -6.81 29.07
C LYS A 699 17.98 -6.29 28.71
N LEU A 700 17.00 -7.18 28.52
CA LEU A 700 15.56 -6.89 28.35
C LEU A 700 14.94 -6.51 29.71
#